data_ea68926693a7cc30f181b7959aeda8ae
#
_entry.id   ea68926693a7cc30f181b7959aeda8ae
#
_cell.length_a   1.000
_cell.length_b   1.000
_cell.length_c   1.000
_cell.angle_alpha   90.00
_cell.angle_beta   90.00
_cell.angle_gamma   90.00
#
_symmetry.space_group_name_H-M   'P 1'
#
loop_
_entity.id
_entity.type
_entity.pdbx_description
1 polymer ?
#
loop_
_entity_poly.entity_id
_entity_poly.type
_entity_poly.pdbx_seq_one_letter_code
_entity_poly.pdbx_strand_id
1 'polypeptide(L)'
;AVKVVNEGLNSRWYAGSGIYRHVWLMKTDKVHLDEWDTFIDASKVEGKKATVDLHSILHNSGKEKVTAHLKIQIFSPQGEEVYSTTQPVNISGETNIPISLTFDIKKPELWSVDSPSLYTAHLSVKSKKLSDEITVPFGIRTVEFSAEKGFLLNGKPLKLKGGCLHHDNGLLGAVAINRAEERKVELMKANGFNAVRCSHNLPSEYFLQACDRLGLLVIDEVFDQWQQAKRPQDYHQFFDEWSEHDIATMVRRDRNHPSIIMWSIGNEIAERADEPTGEIIARKLIATIHKYDTSRATTAAVNSFWDRRDFSWEKDSERAFRNLDVSGYNYQWKEYEKDHARFPQRIMYGSESVPKEAAQNWNLIDKNSYLIGDFVWTALDYLGEAGLAHTLELAPGEHSPQFMGWPWYNAWCGDIDFCGDKKPQSYYRDILWKRRDISLAVQPPVAKGKREDINYWGWKNEFLSWNWKGYEGETMVVHVYSRSPKVRLYLNNRLLGEKEVNLDTYTASFEVPYEPGQLKAVNLKGKKETTSTELCTTGIPAMIRLTADHTKIKADKNDLSYVKVEILDKNEKLIPDCSVPLEIKSAGKGSVIAAGNGSADDMRSFRSLKPKTFRGKAIAIVQPNTEKGTITLTVSAEGLPEAAIVIETY
;
A
#
# COMPACT_ATOMS: atom_id res chain seq x y z
N ALA A 1 11.51 -23.07 -21.68
CA ALA A 1 10.83 -23.62 -20.51
C ALA A 1 11.48 -23.05 -19.25
N VAL A 2 10.66 -22.69 -18.26
CA VAL A 2 11.12 -22.22 -16.94
C VAL A 2 10.74 -23.28 -15.91
N LYS A 3 11.70 -23.76 -15.13
CA LYS A 3 11.48 -24.60 -13.98
C LYS A 3 11.50 -23.73 -12.72
N VAL A 4 10.45 -23.79 -11.93
CA VAL A 4 10.39 -23.12 -10.63
C VAL A 4 10.53 -24.19 -9.54
N VAL A 5 11.48 -23.99 -8.64
CA VAL A 5 11.67 -24.80 -7.45
C VAL A 5 11.34 -23.92 -6.25
N ASN A 6 10.27 -24.25 -5.56
CA ASN A 6 9.82 -23.54 -4.35
C ASN A 6 9.69 -24.57 -3.22
N GLU A 7 10.83 -24.95 -2.68
CA GLU A 7 10.96 -25.95 -1.63
C GLU A 7 11.51 -25.29 -0.35
N GLY A 8 11.09 -25.82 0.80
CA GLY A 8 11.59 -25.39 2.11
C GLY A 8 10.98 -24.06 2.60
N LEU A 9 11.64 -23.46 3.60
CA LEU A 9 11.24 -22.22 4.25
C LEU A 9 12.01 -21.04 3.65
N ASN A 10 11.41 -20.34 2.69
CA ASN A 10 12.06 -19.26 1.94
C ASN A 10 11.51 -17.85 2.24
N SER A 11 10.39 -17.72 2.96
CA SER A 11 9.77 -16.45 3.30
C SER A 11 8.95 -16.57 4.58
N ARG A 12 8.64 -15.44 5.21
CA ARG A 12 7.71 -15.35 6.35
C ARG A 12 6.27 -15.18 5.89
N TRP A 13 6.06 -14.49 4.77
CA TRP A 13 4.76 -14.25 4.13
C TRP A 13 4.59 -15.12 2.89
N TYR A 14 3.41 -15.07 2.27
CA TYR A 14 3.14 -15.80 1.03
C TYR A 14 3.88 -15.17 -0.16
N ALA A 15 4.90 -15.85 -0.63
CA ALA A 15 5.71 -15.38 -1.76
C ALA A 15 5.09 -15.70 -3.13
N GLY A 16 4.20 -16.69 -3.22
CA GLY A 16 3.74 -17.28 -4.47
C GLY A 16 4.76 -18.24 -5.09
N SER A 17 4.35 -18.98 -6.11
CA SER A 17 5.21 -19.89 -6.86
C SER A 17 5.01 -19.69 -8.36
N GLY A 18 6.09 -19.79 -9.12
CA GLY A 18 6.05 -19.63 -10.56
C GLY A 18 6.22 -18.18 -11.02
N ILE A 19 5.88 -17.95 -12.28
CA ILE A 19 5.91 -16.61 -12.87
C ILE A 19 4.54 -15.97 -12.63
N TYR A 20 4.46 -15.01 -11.73
CA TYR A 20 3.21 -14.35 -11.35
C TYR A 20 3.10 -12.90 -11.83
N ARG A 21 4.19 -12.34 -12.41
CA ARG A 21 4.24 -11.04 -13.07
C ARG A 21 4.30 -11.21 -14.58
N HIS A 22 4.11 -10.12 -15.30
CA HIS A 22 4.19 -10.14 -16.75
C HIS A 22 5.58 -10.55 -17.25
N VAL A 23 5.60 -11.23 -18.39
CA VAL A 23 6.81 -11.56 -19.15
C VAL A 23 6.66 -10.92 -20.52
N TRP A 24 7.60 -10.06 -20.86
CA TRP A 24 7.60 -9.32 -22.10
C TRP A 24 8.61 -9.92 -23.07
N LEU A 25 8.22 -10.03 -24.33
CA LEU A 25 9.14 -10.28 -25.44
C LEU A 25 9.31 -8.96 -26.18
N MET A 26 10.45 -8.30 -25.98
CA MET A 26 10.80 -7.10 -26.74
C MET A 26 11.40 -7.49 -28.08
N LYS A 27 10.91 -6.86 -29.16
CA LYS A 27 11.43 -6.99 -30.50
C LYS A 27 11.86 -5.62 -30.98
N THR A 28 13.16 -5.44 -31.16
CA THR A 28 13.76 -4.19 -31.61
C THR A 28 14.40 -4.37 -33.00
N ASP A 29 14.73 -3.26 -33.65
CA ASP A 29 15.64 -3.28 -34.78
C ASP A 29 17.11 -3.41 -34.32
N LYS A 30 18.04 -3.60 -35.23
CA LYS A 30 19.48 -3.68 -34.88
C LYS A 30 20.01 -2.40 -34.24
N VAL A 31 19.51 -1.26 -34.67
CA VAL A 31 19.75 0.02 -33.99
C VAL A 31 18.52 0.36 -33.19
N HIS A 32 18.64 0.38 -31.86
CA HIS A 32 17.53 0.51 -30.97
C HIS A 32 17.84 1.27 -29.67
N LEU A 33 16.80 1.71 -29.00
CA LEU A 33 16.80 2.31 -27.69
C LEU A 33 16.29 1.29 -26.66
N ASP A 34 16.78 1.38 -25.42
CA ASP A 34 16.26 0.58 -24.30
C ASP A 34 15.60 1.51 -23.27
N GLU A 35 14.41 1.13 -22.83
CA GLU A 35 13.63 1.92 -21.86
C GLU A 35 14.38 2.06 -20.53
N TRP A 36 15.00 1.01 -20.02
CA TRP A 36 15.73 1.03 -18.76
C TRP A 36 17.07 1.78 -18.85
N ASP A 37 17.60 1.96 -20.04
CA ASP A 37 18.78 2.81 -20.28
C ASP A 37 18.40 4.29 -20.41
N THR A 38 17.11 4.60 -20.57
CA THR A 38 16.60 5.96 -20.64
C THR A 38 16.24 6.47 -19.26
N PHE A 39 16.86 7.56 -18.82
CA PHE A 39 16.59 8.23 -17.56
C PHE A 39 16.30 9.71 -17.79
N ILE A 40 15.24 10.21 -17.16
CA ILE A 40 14.77 11.58 -17.27
C ILE A 40 14.74 12.20 -15.87
N ASP A 41 15.77 13.00 -15.55
CA ASP A 41 15.80 13.78 -14.31
C ASP A 41 15.13 15.14 -14.55
N ALA A 42 14.00 15.34 -13.89
CA ALA A 42 13.23 16.58 -13.93
C ALA A 42 13.04 17.18 -12.53
N SER A 43 14.06 17.04 -11.68
CA SER A 43 14.07 17.49 -10.28
C SER A 43 14.49 18.95 -10.10
N LYS A 44 15.03 19.61 -11.12
CA LYS A 44 15.50 20.99 -11.07
C LYS A 44 14.41 21.96 -11.49
N VAL A 45 13.71 22.55 -10.52
CA VAL A 45 12.63 23.52 -10.76
C VAL A 45 12.96 24.86 -10.12
N GLU A 46 13.05 25.91 -10.93
CA GLU A 46 13.35 27.28 -10.50
C GLU A 46 12.27 28.24 -11.02
N GLY A 47 11.47 28.78 -10.09
CA GLY A 47 10.39 29.71 -10.43
C GLY A 47 9.35 29.07 -11.37
N LYS A 48 9.30 29.54 -12.63
CA LYS A 48 8.37 29.03 -13.66
C LYS A 48 9.07 28.18 -14.73
N LYS A 49 10.18 27.56 -14.39
CA LYS A 49 11.00 26.79 -15.31
C LYS A 49 11.44 25.47 -14.66
N ALA A 50 11.33 24.40 -15.38
CA ALA A 50 11.99 23.12 -15.05
C ALA A 50 13.10 22.85 -16.04
N THR A 51 14.29 22.53 -15.55
CA THR A 51 15.39 22.00 -16.37
C THR A 51 15.34 20.48 -16.31
N VAL A 52 15.28 19.86 -17.47
CA VAL A 52 15.16 18.41 -17.63
C VAL A 52 16.45 17.89 -18.25
N ASP A 53 17.07 16.93 -17.57
CA ASP A 53 18.24 16.19 -18.06
C ASP A 53 17.78 14.79 -18.53
N LEU A 54 17.88 14.51 -19.81
CA LEU A 54 17.57 13.23 -20.43
C LEU A 54 18.86 12.51 -20.80
N HIS A 55 19.01 11.29 -20.30
CA HIS A 55 20.09 10.37 -20.63
C HIS A 55 19.52 9.10 -21.24
N SER A 56 20.14 8.58 -22.29
CA SER A 56 19.76 7.31 -22.92
C SER A 56 20.97 6.66 -23.54
N ILE A 57 20.82 5.43 -23.99
CA ILE A 57 21.86 4.71 -24.75
C ILE A 57 21.23 4.24 -26.05
N LEU A 58 21.90 4.57 -27.18
CA LEU A 58 21.56 4.03 -28.49
C LEU A 58 22.49 2.83 -28.77
N HIS A 59 21.88 1.70 -29.03
CA HIS A 59 22.57 0.44 -29.29
C HIS A 59 22.61 0.12 -30.80
N ASN A 60 23.70 -0.43 -31.28
CA ASN A 60 23.79 -1.05 -32.61
C ASN A 60 24.32 -2.48 -32.46
N SER A 61 23.43 -3.45 -32.47
CA SER A 61 23.78 -4.89 -32.46
C SER A 61 24.15 -5.45 -33.84
N GLY A 62 24.03 -4.63 -34.88
CA GLY A 62 24.48 -4.98 -36.23
C GLY A 62 25.97 -4.77 -36.42
N LYS A 63 26.57 -5.41 -37.46
CA LYS A 63 28.00 -5.30 -37.75
C LYS A 63 28.40 -4.03 -38.52
N GLU A 64 27.43 -3.41 -39.17
CA GLU A 64 27.68 -2.26 -40.03
C GLU A 64 27.50 -0.93 -39.30
N LYS A 65 28.27 0.08 -39.73
CA LYS A 65 28.03 1.47 -39.32
C LYS A 65 26.71 1.96 -39.89
N VAL A 66 25.89 2.59 -39.03
CA VAL A 66 24.58 3.15 -39.40
C VAL A 66 24.58 4.65 -39.18
N THR A 67 24.05 5.39 -40.18
CA THR A 67 23.67 6.79 -40.05
C THR A 67 22.17 6.86 -39.95
N ALA A 68 21.66 7.44 -38.88
CA ALA A 68 20.23 7.56 -38.59
C ALA A 68 19.91 8.98 -38.05
N HIS A 69 18.62 9.28 -37.86
CA HIS A 69 18.17 10.47 -37.18
C HIS A 69 17.51 10.05 -35.87
N LEU A 70 18.00 10.59 -34.77
CA LEU A 70 17.38 10.48 -33.45
C LEU A 70 16.45 11.67 -33.27
N LYS A 71 15.16 11.41 -33.05
CA LYS A 71 14.17 12.43 -32.72
C LYS A 71 13.71 12.24 -31.28
N ILE A 72 13.69 13.31 -30.51
CA ILE A 72 13.23 13.34 -29.13
C ILE A 72 12.09 14.39 -29.07
N GLN A 73 10.92 13.97 -28.59
CA GLN A 73 9.74 14.81 -28.42
C GLN A 73 9.23 14.66 -26.99
N ILE A 74 8.86 15.78 -26.37
CA ILE A 74 8.29 15.79 -25.04
C ILE A 74 6.86 16.35 -25.14
N PHE A 75 5.92 15.59 -24.57
CA PHE A 75 4.51 15.95 -24.53
C PHE A 75 4.09 16.31 -23.11
N SER A 76 3.27 17.35 -22.98
CA SER A 76 2.66 17.76 -21.74
C SER A 76 1.61 16.72 -21.26
N PRO A 77 1.09 16.85 -20.01
CA PRO A 77 -0.02 16.02 -19.53
C PRO A 77 -1.28 16.08 -20.41
N GLN A 78 -1.45 17.13 -21.22
CA GLN A 78 -2.56 17.29 -22.16
C GLN A 78 -2.25 16.75 -23.57
N GLY A 79 -1.03 16.24 -23.78
CA GLY A 79 -0.59 15.71 -25.07
C GLY A 79 -0.07 16.76 -26.05
N GLU A 80 0.22 18.00 -25.57
CA GLU A 80 0.82 19.05 -26.39
C GLU A 80 2.33 18.86 -26.47
N GLU A 81 2.93 19.01 -27.65
CA GLU A 81 4.39 18.99 -27.83
C GLU A 81 5.00 20.26 -27.22
N VAL A 82 5.76 20.10 -26.12
CA VAL A 82 6.41 21.21 -25.40
C VAL A 82 7.90 21.34 -25.71
N TYR A 83 8.51 20.31 -26.26
CA TYR A 83 9.89 20.30 -26.72
C TYR A 83 10.08 19.27 -27.83
N SER A 84 10.91 19.59 -28.84
CA SER A 84 11.27 18.67 -29.89
C SER A 84 12.66 18.98 -30.44
N THR A 85 13.43 17.93 -30.71
CA THR A 85 14.71 18.05 -31.43
C THR A 85 14.92 16.84 -32.32
N THR A 86 15.67 17.02 -33.39
CA THR A 86 16.11 15.95 -34.28
C THR A 86 17.58 16.14 -34.59
N GLN A 87 18.39 15.11 -34.41
CA GLN A 87 19.83 15.16 -34.68
C GLN A 87 20.29 13.95 -35.45
N PRO A 88 21.27 14.11 -36.38
CA PRO A 88 21.88 12.97 -37.03
C PRO A 88 22.77 12.23 -36.04
N VAL A 89 22.70 10.90 -36.07
CA VAL A 89 23.54 10.02 -35.25
C VAL A 89 24.31 9.04 -36.16
N ASN A 90 25.57 8.82 -35.83
CA ASN A 90 26.43 7.84 -36.50
C ASN A 90 26.86 6.82 -35.46
N ILE A 91 26.47 5.58 -35.62
CA ILE A 91 26.81 4.52 -34.68
C ILE A 91 27.55 3.38 -35.43
N SER A 92 28.72 3.02 -34.94
CA SER A 92 29.49 1.89 -35.48
C SER A 92 28.80 0.57 -35.19
N GLY A 93 29.13 -0.46 -35.97
CA GLY A 93 28.62 -1.80 -35.69
C GLY A 93 29.09 -2.34 -34.34
N GLU A 94 28.24 -3.10 -33.68
CA GLU A 94 28.54 -3.76 -32.39
C GLU A 94 28.98 -2.78 -31.29
N THR A 95 28.42 -1.54 -31.30
CA THR A 95 28.75 -0.50 -30.31
C THR A 95 27.48 0.16 -29.73
N ASN A 96 27.70 0.88 -28.64
CA ASN A 96 26.69 1.70 -27.98
C ASN A 96 27.18 3.14 -27.90
N ILE A 97 26.30 4.11 -28.06
CA ILE A 97 26.61 5.52 -27.83
C ILE A 97 25.69 6.16 -26.81
N PRO A 98 26.26 6.92 -25.86
CA PRO A 98 25.41 7.67 -24.90
C PRO A 98 24.74 8.84 -25.61
N ILE A 99 23.48 9.08 -25.23
CA ILE A 99 22.68 10.24 -25.59
C ILE A 99 22.50 11.06 -24.33
N SER A 100 22.81 12.35 -24.38
CA SER A 100 22.57 13.29 -23.27
C SER A 100 21.99 14.57 -23.85
N LEU A 101 20.91 15.03 -23.23
CA LEU A 101 20.19 16.22 -23.65
C LEU A 101 19.66 16.98 -22.44
N THR A 102 19.96 18.27 -22.35
CA THR A 102 19.39 19.16 -21.34
C THR A 102 18.49 20.19 -22.04
N PHE A 103 17.28 20.39 -21.53
CA PHE A 103 16.33 21.35 -22.06
C PHE A 103 15.43 21.93 -20.96
N ASP A 104 14.77 23.03 -21.26
CA ASP A 104 13.89 23.72 -20.32
C ASP A 104 12.41 23.56 -20.71
N ILE A 105 11.57 23.27 -19.71
CA ILE A 105 10.10 23.35 -19.83
C ILE A 105 9.63 24.60 -19.09
N LYS A 106 8.94 25.50 -19.80
CA LYS A 106 8.39 26.73 -19.24
C LYS A 106 7.03 26.45 -18.62
N LYS A 107 6.79 27.02 -17.42
CA LYS A 107 5.53 26.85 -16.64
C LYS A 107 5.14 25.37 -16.49
N PRO A 108 6.01 24.52 -15.95
CA PRO A 108 5.74 23.11 -15.86
C PRO A 108 4.54 22.83 -14.94
N GLU A 109 3.76 21.81 -15.28
CA GLU A 109 2.80 21.22 -14.38
C GLU A 109 3.52 20.22 -13.47
N LEU A 110 3.57 20.52 -12.17
CA LEU A 110 4.32 19.70 -11.22
C LEU A 110 3.49 18.49 -10.80
N TRP A 111 4.15 17.34 -10.79
CA TRP A 111 3.57 16.12 -10.23
C TRP A 111 3.46 16.25 -8.70
N SER A 112 2.31 15.89 -8.15
CA SER A 112 2.09 15.81 -6.70
C SER A 112 1.03 14.76 -6.34
N VAL A 113 0.86 14.46 -5.05
CA VAL A 113 -0.15 13.51 -4.56
C VAL A 113 -1.60 13.91 -4.88
N ASP A 114 -1.86 15.21 -5.03
CA ASP A 114 -3.19 15.75 -5.33
C ASP A 114 -3.36 16.13 -6.81
N SER A 115 -2.26 16.29 -7.55
CA SER A 115 -2.24 16.61 -8.99
C SER A 115 -1.11 15.81 -9.66
N PRO A 116 -1.34 14.55 -9.98
CA PRO A 116 -0.30 13.63 -10.50
C PRO A 116 -0.09 13.82 -12.01
N SER A 117 0.41 15.01 -12.41
CA SER A 117 0.64 15.38 -13.81
C SER A 117 1.85 14.62 -14.39
N LEU A 118 1.64 13.86 -15.45
CA LEU A 118 2.68 13.08 -16.14
C LEU A 118 2.96 13.64 -17.52
N TYR A 119 4.23 13.87 -17.80
CA TYR A 119 4.76 14.14 -19.13
C TYR A 119 5.14 12.83 -19.81
N THR A 120 5.32 12.89 -21.13
CA THR A 120 5.75 11.74 -21.93
C THR A 120 6.91 12.14 -22.82
N ALA A 121 8.02 11.40 -22.71
CA ALA A 121 9.12 11.49 -23.65
C ALA A 121 8.97 10.39 -24.71
N HIS A 122 8.94 10.79 -25.98
CA HIS A 122 8.95 9.90 -27.13
C HIS A 122 10.29 10.01 -27.85
N LEU A 123 11.07 8.95 -27.82
CA LEU A 123 12.36 8.86 -28.49
C LEU A 123 12.22 7.93 -29.68
N SER A 124 12.64 8.35 -30.86
CA SER A 124 12.64 7.50 -32.04
C SER A 124 13.93 7.64 -32.83
N VAL A 125 14.46 6.52 -33.34
CA VAL A 125 15.60 6.46 -34.22
C VAL A 125 15.16 5.92 -35.58
N LYS A 126 15.48 6.65 -36.66
CA LYS A 126 15.03 6.30 -38.02
C LYS A 126 16.15 6.45 -39.03
N SER A 127 16.26 5.47 -39.94
CA SER A 127 17.05 5.53 -41.13
C SER A 127 16.21 5.06 -42.35
N LYS A 128 16.82 4.95 -43.54
CA LYS A 128 16.11 4.43 -44.73
C LYS A 128 15.61 2.98 -44.57
N LYS A 129 16.22 2.20 -43.66
CA LYS A 129 16.01 0.74 -43.55
C LYS A 129 15.60 0.27 -42.17
N LEU A 130 15.69 1.12 -41.14
CA LEU A 130 15.36 0.74 -39.77
C LEU A 130 14.61 1.85 -39.06
N SER A 131 13.79 1.41 -38.11
CA SER A 131 13.05 2.31 -37.21
C SER A 131 12.82 1.63 -35.86
N ASP A 132 13.15 2.33 -34.79
CA ASP A 132 12.86 1.92 -33.43
C ASP A 132 12.35 3.12 -32.62
N GLU A 133 11.52 2.86 -31.61
CA GLU A 133 10.98 3.92 -30.78
C GLU A 133 10.63 3.42 -29.37
N ILE A 134 10.80 4.29 -28.38
CA ILE A 134 10.38 4.07 -27.01
C ILE A 134 9.56 5.27 -26.50
N THR A 135 8.73 5.01 -25.51
CA THR A 135 7.92 6.03 -24.85
C THR A 135 8.09 5.90 -23.34
N VAL A 136 8.58 6.97 -22.71
CA VAL A 136 8.89 6.99 -21.28
C VAL A 136 8.05 8.06 -20.58
N PRO A 137 7.10 7.70 -19.72
CA PRO A 137 6.41 8.65 -18.87
C PRO A 137 7.34 9.15 -17.76
N PHE A 138 7.19 10.40 -17.35
CA PHE A 138 7.92 11.01 -16.23
C PHE A 138 7.12 12.14 -15.58
N GLY A 139 7.46 12.51 -14.36
CA GLY A 139 6.86 13.65 -13.65
C GLY A 139 7.89 14.69 -13.29
N ILE A 140 7.51 15.95 -13.37
CA ILE A 140 8.35 17.08 -12.94
C ILE A 140 8.03 17.40 -11.48
N ARG A 141 8.98 17.27 -10.58
CA ARG A 141 8.82 17.56 -9.16
C ARG A 141 10.14 17.82 -8.46
N THR A 142 10.08 18.49 -7.30
CA THR A 142 11.21 18.57 -6.36
C THR A 142 10.89 17.79 -5.09
N VAL A 143 11.89 17.10 -4.55
CA VAL A 143 11.83 16.37 -3.28
C VAL A 143 13.01 16.82 -2.41
N GLU A 144 12.71 17.25 -1.19
CA GLU A 144 13.72 17.64 -0.21
C GLU A 144 13.45 16.96 1.13
N PHE A 145 14.52 16.55 1.79
CA PHE A 145 14.49 16.01 3.14
C PHE A 145 15.36 16.86 4.06
N SER A 146 14.84 17.29 5.19
CA SER A 146 15.56 18.12 6.16
C SER A 146 15.00 17.86 7.57
N ALA A 147 15.85 17.81 8.57
CA ALA A 147 15.41 17.73 9.95
C ALA A 147 14.66 18.99 10.38
N GLU A 148 15.07 20.15 9.86
CA GLU A 148 14.44 21.45 10.15
C GLU A 148 13.09 21.65 9.48
N LYS A 149 12.96 21.29 8.18
CA LYS A 149 11.77 21.54 7.37
C LYS A 149 10.88 20.31 7.16
N GLY A 150 11.41 19.13 7.43
CA GLY A 150 10.76 17.85 7.18
C GLY A 150 10.90 17.39 5.72
N PHE A 151 9.92 16.65 5.25
CA PHE A 151 9.77 16.26 3.86
C PHE A 151 9.02 17.36 3.07
N LEU A 152 9.63 17.85 2.01
CA LEU A 152 9.02 18.81 1.11
C LEU A 152 8.79 18.20 -0.26
N LEU A 153 7.57 18.30 -0.75
CA LEU A 153 7.22 18.00 -2.15
C LEU A 153 6.89 19.32 -2.85
N ASN A 154 7.66 19.67 -3.88
CA ASN A 154 7.53 20.95 -4.59
C ASN A 154 7.63 22.15 -3.64
N GLY A 155 8.55 22.12 -2.69
CA GLY A 155 8.77 23.14 -1.67
C GLY A 155 7.68 23.26 -0.60
N LYS A 156 6.68 22.37 -0.59
CA LYS A 156 5.58 22.35 0.40
C LYS A 156 5.76 21.21 1.40
N PRO A 157 5.68 21.50 2.71
CA PRO A 157 5.75 20.45 3.74
C PRO A 157 4.62 19.43 3.59
N LEU A 158 4.97 18.14 3.67
CA LEU A 158 4.03 17.04 3.59
C LEU A 158 4.41 15.96 4.62
N LYS A 159 3.45 15.52 5.43
CA LYS A 159 3.63 14.34 6.29
C LYS A 159 3.21 13.08 5.53
N LEU A 160 4.06 12.06 5.57
CA LEU A 160 3.78 10.78 4.94
C LEU A 160 2.77 10.00 5.81
N LYS A 161 1.57 9.84 5.28
CA LYS A 161 0.49 9.01 5.81
C LYS A 161 0.60 7.66 5.13
N GLY A 162 1.49 6.83 5.65
CA GLY A 162 1.95 5.63 4.98
C GLY A 162 1.35 4.34 5.51
N GLY A 163 1.44 3.31 4.69
CA GLY A 163 1.20 1.93 5.07
C GLY A 163 2.10 0.98 4.30
N CYS A 164 2.49 -0.12 4.94
CA CYS A 164 3.24 -1.19 4.31
C CYS A 164 2.30 -2.07 3.49
N LEU A 165 2.78 -2.58 2.35
CA LEU A 165 2.07 -3.51 1.47
C LEU A 165 2.97 -4.66 1.06
N HIS A 166 2.47 -5.88 1.17
CA HIS A 166 3.01 -7.03 0.44
C HIS A 166 2.51 -7.05 -1.01
N HIS A 167 3.16 -7.86 -1.84
CA HIS A 167 2.91 -7.88 -3.28
C HIS A 167 1.65 -8.66 -3.68
N ASP A 168 1.05 -9.45 -2.79
CA ASP A 168 -0.14 -10.23 -3.11
C ASP A 168 -1.37 -9.37 -3.42
N ASN A 169 -2.31 -9.97 -4.11
CA ASN A 169 -3.58 -9.37 -4.52
C ASN A 169 -4.79 -10.05 -3.83
N GLY A 170 -4.61 -10.42 -2.55
CA GLY A 170 -5.66 -11.05 -1.73
C GLY A 170 -6.18 -12.34 -2.36
N LEU A 171 -7.46 -12.36 -2.76
CA LEU A 171 -8.12 -13.55 -3.34
C LEU A 171 -7.49 -14.05 -4.64
N LEU A 172 -6.66 -13.25 -5.31
CA LEU A 172 -5.93 -13.63 -6.52
C LEU A 172 -4.54 -14.21 -6.23
N GLY A 173 -4.14 -14.29 -4.94
CA GLY A 173 -2.78 -14.69 -4.58
C GLY A 173 -1.76 -13.70 -5.10
N ALA A 174 -0.59 -14.19 -5.57
CA ALA A 174 0.49 -13.35 -6.07
C ALA A 174 0.30 -12.86 -7.52
N VAL A 175 -0.78 -13.26 -8.22
CA VAL A 175 -0.94 -12.91 -9.64
C VAL A 175 -1.11 -11.41 -9.83
N ALA A 176 -0.16 -10.80 -10.54
CA ALA A 176 -0.10 -9.36 -10.78
C ALA A 176 -0.89 -8.97 -12.04
N ILE A 177 -2.23 -9.03 -11.96
CA ILE A 177 -3.11 -8.49 -13.00
C ILE A 177 -3.14 -6.97 -12.87
N ASN A 178 -3.02 -6.23 -13.98
CA ASN A 178 -2.89 -4.77 -13.99
C ASN A 178 -3.98 -4.07 -13.14
N ARG A 179 -5.24 -4.45 -13.34
CA ARG A 179 -6.35 -3.86 -12.58
C ARG A 179 -6.29 -4.19 -11.08
N ALA A 180 -5.77 -5.36 -10.69
CA ALA A 180 -5.59 -5.71 -9.29
C ALA A 180 -4.52 -4.85 -8.61
N GLU A 181 -3.41 -4.61 -9.32
CA GLU A 181 -2.35 -3.71 -8.86
C GLU A 181 -2.85 -2.26 -8.69
N GLU A 182 -3.59 -1.76 -9.67
CA GLU A 182 -4.21 -0.43 -9.62
C GLU A 182 -5.20 -0.29 -8.45
N ARG A 183 -6.05 -1.31 -8.24
CA ARG A 183 -7.03 -1.32 -7.15
C ARG A 183 -6.40 -1.17 -5.77
N LYS A 184 -5.22 -1.77 -5.51
CA LYS A 184 -4.49 -1.55 -4.25
C LYS A 184 -4.21 -0.08 -4.02
N VAL A 185 -3.74 0.63 -5.04
CA VAL A 185 -3.46 2.07 -4.96
C VAL A 185 -4.74 2.87 -4.74
N GLU A 186 -5.83 2.55 -5.45
CA GLU A 186 -7.14 3.18 -5.25
C GLU A 186 -7.65 2.99 -3.81
N LEU A 187 -7.57 1.79 -3.27
CA LEU A 187 -7.96 1.49 -1.89
C LEU A 187 -7.15 2.29 -0.88
N MET A 188 -5.85 2.41 -1.07
CA MET A 188 -5.01 3.23 -0.21
C MET A 188 -5.40 4.70 -0.28
N LYS A 189 -5.53 5.28 -1.48
CA LYS A 189 -5.95 6.67 -1.67
C LYS A 189 -7.33 6.94 -1.07
N ALA A 190 -8.30 6.07 -1.30
CA ALA A 190 -9.66 6.17 -0.74
C ALA A 190 -9.64 6.15 0.79
N ASN A 191 -8.70 5.45 1.41
CA ASN A 191 -8.51 5.36 2.85
C ASN A 191 -7.56 6.43 3.42
N GLY A 192 -7.08 7.38 2.60
CA GLY A 192 -6.34 8.57 3.02
C GLY A 192 -4.85 8.39 3.16
N PHE A 193 -4.32 7.26 2.75
CA PHE A 193 -2.89 7.11 2.57
C PHE A 193 -2.39 8.01 1.44
N ASN A 194 -1.23 8.59 1.62
CA ASN A 194 -0.52 9.35 0.57
C ASN A 194 0.84 8.73 0.24
N ALA A 195 1.22 7.67 0.95
CA ALA A 195 2.48 6.96 0.76
C ALA A 195 2.34 5.45 1.01
N VAL A 196 3.19 4.66 0.36
CA VAL A 196 3.33 3.21 0.54
C VAL A 196 4.79 2.83 0.69
N ARG A 197 5.07 1.84 1.53
CA ARG A 197 6.33 1.12 1.56
C ARG A 197 6.11 -0.28 1.01
N CYS A 198 6.84 -0.63 -0.04
CA CYS A 198 6.75 -1.94 -0.70
C CYS A 198 7.54 -2.99 0.10
N SER A 199 6.86 -3.75 0.93
CA SER A 199 7.46 -4.70 1.89
C SER A 199 7.54 -6.10 1.30
N HIS A 200 8.63 -6.79 1.31
CA HIS A 200 10.02 -6.37 1.40
C HIS A 200 10.71 -6.80 0.10
N ASN A 201 10.12 -6.41 -1.01
CA ASN A 201 10.57 -6.75 -2.36
C ASN A 201 10.00 -5.76 -3.38
N LEU A 202 10.64 -5.71 -4.55
CA LEU A 202 10.23 -4.79 -5.61
C LEU A 202 8.75 -4.96 -5.97
N PRO A 203 8.01 -3.85 -6.16
CA PRO A 203 6.64 -3.89 -6.69
C PRO A 203 6.62 -4.25 -8.19
N SER A 204 5.41 -4.50 -8.72
CA SER A 204 5.24 -4.63 -10.17
C SER A 204 5.31 -3.26 -10.84
N GLU A 205 5.69 -3.21 -12.12
CA GLU A 205 5.69 -1.99 -12.91
C GLU A 205 4.30 -1.34 -12.96
N TYR A 206 3.25 -2.14 -13.09
CA TYR A 206 1.86 -1.63 -13.10
C TYR A 206 1.42 -1.01 -11.78
N PHE A 207 1.93 -1.53 -10.66
CA PHE A 207 1.69 -0.90 -9.36
C PHE A 207 2.33 0.51 -9.31
N LEU A 208 3.57 0.65 -9.77
CA LEU A 208 4.26 1.94 -9.82
C LEU A 208 3.59 2.91 -10.80
N GLN A 209 3.19 2.43 -11.98
CA GLN A 209 2.42 3.23 -12.94
C GLN A 209 1.08 3.71 -12.35
N ALA A 210 0.42 2.88 -11.55
CA ALA A 210 -0.80 3.29 -10.83
C ALA A 210 -0.48 4.33 -9.75
N CYS A 211 0.62 4.18 -9.00
CA CYS A 211 1.08 5.18 -8.04
C CYS A 211 1.38 6.52 -8.71
N ASP A 212 2.00 6.51 -9.87
CA ASP A 212 2.28 7.73 -10.66
C ASP A 212 1.00 8.43 -11.11
N ARG A 213 0.04 7.68 -11.64
CA ARG A 213 -1.22 8.23 -12.17
C ARG A 213 -2.20 8.70 -11.08
N LEU A 214 -2.20 8.03 -9.93
CA LEU A 214 -3.13 8.30 -8.83
C LEU A 214 -2.53 9.15 -7.72
N GLY A 215 -1.23 9.45 -7.77
CA GLY A 215 -0.55 10.30 -6.80
C GLY A 215 -0.32 9.62 -5.45
N LEU A 216 0.28 8.43 -5.43
CA LEU A 216 0.71 7.75 -4.21
C LEU A 216 2.24 7.71 -4.15
N LEU A 217 2.85 8.26 -3.10
CA LEU A 217 4.30 8.23 -2.91
C LEU A 217 4.77 6.82 -2.55
N VAL A 218 5.97 6.45 -3.00
CA VAL A 218 6.51 5.10 -2.83
C VAL A 218 7.89 5.13 -2.17
N ILE A 219 8.08 4.27 -1.18
CA ILE A 219 9.39 3.78 -0.75
C ILE A 219 9.57 2.42 -1.42
N ASP A 220 10.46 2.37 -2.40
CA ASP A 220 10.77 1.15 -3.12
C ASP A 220 11.84 0.38 -2.38
N GLU A 221 11.53 -0.84 -1.98
CA GLU A 221 12.37 -1.63 -1.07
C GLU A 221 12.77 -2.95 -1.69
N VAL A 222 14.03 -3.29 -1.47
CA VAL A 222 14.59 -4.59 -1.78
C VAL A 222 15.28 -5.17 -0.55
N PHE A 223 15.22 -6.48 -0.38
CA PHE A 223 15.82 -7.29 0.69
C PHE A 223 15.14 -7.24 2.06
N ASP A 224 14.63 -8.39 2.49
CA ASP A 224 14.26 -8.67 3.87
C ASP A 224 15.47 -9.19 4.70
N GLN A 225 16.52 -9.64 4.04
CA GLN A 225 17.79 -10.12 4.62
C GLN A 225 18.95 -9.85 3.67
N TRP A 226 20.17 -9.75 4.26
CA TRP A 226 21.41 -9.71 3.51
C TRP A 226 22.10 -11.08 3.52
N GLN A 227 23.32 -11.18 4.06
CA GLN A 227 24.09 -12.43 4.13
C GLN A 227 23.58 -13.39 5.21
N GLN A 228 23.02 -12.86 6.32
CA GLN A 228 22.47 -13.68 7.39
C GLN A 228 21.00 -14.03 7.11
N ALA A 229 20.70 -15.33 7.22
CA ALA A 229 19.36 -15.85 6.97
C ALA A 229 18.34 -15.44 8.04
N LYS A 230 17.12 -15.07 7.62
CA LYS A 230 15.92 -15.10 8.47
C LYS A 230 15.19 -16.44 8.36
N ARG A 231 15.32 -17.10 7.20
CA ARG A 231 14.79 -18.45 6.92
C ARG A 231 15.86 -19.29 6.22
N PRO A 232 15.87 -20.62 6.41
CA PRO A 232 16.95 -21.46 5.89
C PRO A 232 17.15 -21.42 4.36
N GLN A 233 16.07 -21.20 3.59
CA GLN A 233 16.10 -21.19 2.13
C GLN A 233 15.73 -19.81 1.54
N ASP A 234 15.93 -18.71 2.29
CA ASP A 234 15.63 -17.36 1.82
C ASP A 234 16.72 -16.77 0.91
N TYR A 235 16.59 -15.52 0.55
CA TYR A 235 17.46 -14.81 -0.40
C TYR A 235 18.93 -14.71 0.04
N HIS A 236 19.26 -14.92 1.33
CA HIS A 236 20.66 -14.87 1.80
C HIS A 236 21.59 -15.76 0.98
N GLN A 237 21.07 -16.89 0.44
CA GLN A 237 21.83 -17.83 -0.39
C GLN A 237 22.33 -17.22 -1.71
N PHE A 238 21.69 -16.14 -2.17
CA PHE A 238 21.96 -15.48 -3.43
C PHE A 238 22.54 -14.07 -3.25
N PHE A 239 22.56 -13.56 -2.03
CA PHE A 239 22.86 -12.17 -1.74
C PHE A 239 24.22 -11.71 -2.26
N ASP A 240 25.27 -12.49 -2.03
CA ASP A 240 26.64 -12.12 -2.44
C ASP A 240 26.78 -12.03 -3.96
N GLU A 241 26.13 -12.93 -4.68
CA GLU A 241 26.19 -13.00 -6.15
C GLU A 241 25.27 -11.97 -6.81
N TRP A 242 24.05 -11.76 -6.26
CA TRP A 242 22.98 -11.06 -6.97
C TRP A 242 22.64 -9.68 -6.43
N SER A 243 23.05 -9.32 -5.23
CA SER A 243 22.56 -8.09 -4.55
C SER A 243 22.84 -6.81 -5.35
N GLU A 244 24.02 -6.66 -5.95
CA GLU A 244 24.33 -5.49 -6.80
C GLU A 244 23.51 -5.48 -8.08
N HIS A 245 23.33 -6.66 -8.70
CA HIS A 245 22.52 -6.80 -9.91
C HIS A 245 21.06 -6.43 -9.63
N ASP A 246 20.51 -6.90 -8.51
CA ASP A 246 19.11 -6.69 -8.17
C ASP A 246 18.84 -5.23 -7.78
N ILE A 247 19.75 -4.59 -7.02
CA ILE A 247 19.69 -3.14 -6.77
C ILE A 247 19.78 -2.34 -8.08
N ALA A 248 20.71 -2.70 -8.96
CA ALA A 248 20.87 -2.02 -10.25
C ALA A 248 19.61 -2.18 -11.11
N THR A 249 19.00 -3.36 -11.10
CA THR A 249 17.75 -3.65 -11.81
C THR A 249 16.59 -2.81 -11.25
N MET A 250 16.42 -2.77 -9.92
CA MET A 250 15.42 -1.94 -9.26
C MET A 250 15.55 -0.48 -9.72
N VAL A 251 16.73 0.11 -9.53
CA VAL A 251 16.91 1.54 -9.80
C VAL A 251 16.76 1.85 -11.29
N ARG A 252 17.36 1.07 -12.19
CA ARG A 252 17.27 1.30 -13.65
C ARG A 252 15.86 1.17 -14.17
N ARG A 253 15.10 0.15 -13.70
CA ARG A 253 13.71 -0.06 -14.09
C ARG A 253 12.81 1.09 -13.58
N ASP A 254 13.01 1.52 -12.33
CA ASP A 254 12.00 2.30 -11.60
C ASP A 254 12.32 3.79 -11.47
N ARG A 255 13.53 4.27 -11.80
CA ARG A 255 13.97 5.67 -11.59
C ARG A 255 13.17 6.73 -12.34
N ASN A 256 12.40 6.37 -13.38
CA ASN A 256 11.54 7.31 -14.09
C ASN A 256 10.18 7.54 -13.40
N HIS A 257 9.82 6.73 -12.37
CA HIS A 257 8.58 6.89 -11.64
C HIS A 257 8.65 8.09 -10.68
N PRO A 258 7.85 9.16 -10.88
CA PRO A 258 7.85 10.32 -9.97
C PRO A 258 7.27 10.00 -8.59
N SER A 259 6.50 8.92 -8.46
CA SER A 259 5.96 8.44 -7.17
C SER A 259 7.06 7.99 -6.20
N ILE A 260 8.17 7.44 -6.69
CA ILE A 260 9.25 6.94 -5.83
C ILE A 260 10.03 8.11 -5.23
N ILE A 261 10.11 8.16 -3.89
CA ILE A 261 10.80 9.20 -3.15
C ILE A 261 12.05 8.72 -2.41
N MET A 262 12.12 7.42 -2.09
CA MET A 262 13.27 6.82 -1.41
C MET A 262 13.54 5.41 -1.94
N TRP A 263 14.81 5.02 -1.92
CA TRP A 263 15.29 3.67 -2.15
C TRP A 263 15.64 3.01 -0.83
N SER A 264 14.99 1.90 -0.48
CA SER A 264 15.28 1.16 0.75
C SER A 264 16.15 -0.05 0.47
N ILE A 265 17.28 -0.15 1.20
CA ILE A 265 18.28 -1.20 1.02
C ILE A 265 18.04 -2.42 1.92
N GLY A 266 17.00 -2.41 2.76
CA GLY A 266 16.68 -3.58 3.56
C GLY A 266 15.74 -3.35 4.73
N ASN A 267 15.15 -4.46 5.18
CA ASN A 267 14.25 -4.53 6.32
C ASN A 267 14.83 -5.39 7.43
N GLU A 268 14.95 -4.83 8.65
CA GLU A 268 15.36 -5.56 9.86
C GLU A 268 16.58 -6.47 9.64
N ILE A 269 17.56 -5.94 8.95
CA ILE A 269 18.76 -6.68 8.56
C ILE A 269 19.56 -7.09 9.79
N ALA A 270 19.96 -8.34 9.88
CA ALA A 270 20.71 -8.84 11.05
C ALA A 270 22.06 -8.13 11.21
N GLU A 271 22.76 -7.85 10.11
CA GLU A 271 24.08 -7.21 10.07
C GLU A 271 24.05 -5.68 10.17
N ARG A 272 22.87 -5.05 10.26
CA ARG A 272 22.66 -3.59 10.15
C ARG A 272 23.58 -2.70 11.01
N ALA A 273 24.08 -3.22 12.12
CA ALA A 273 24.99 -2.51 13.01
C ALA A 273 26.34 -3.21 13.20
N ASP A 274 26.61 -4.28 12.46
CA ASP A 274 27.90 -4.98 12.52
C ASP A 274 29.01 -4.13 11.88
N GLU A 275 30.14 -4.04 12.57
CA GLU A 275 31.34 -3.38 12.09
C GLU A 275 32.45 -4.42 11.91
N PRO A 276 33.12 -4.44 10.73
CA PRO A 276 32.87 -3.57 9.57
C PRO A 276 31.85 -4.11 8.57
N THR A 277 31.34 -5.33 8.73
CA THR A 277 30.59 -6.06 7.71
C THR A 277 29.31 -5.34 7.27
N GLY A 278 28.45 -4.97 8.19
CA GLY A 278 27.18 -4.28 7.86
C GLY A 278 27.42 -2.93 7.18
N GLU A 279 28.43 -2.19 7.65
CA GLU A 279 28.82 -0.91 7.04
C GLU A 279 29.31 -1.09 5.61
N ILE A 280 30.16 -2.10 5.34
CA ILE A 280 30.66 -2.40 3.99
C ILE A 280 29.51 -2.74 3.04
N ILE A 281 28.60 -3.59 3.48
CA ILE A 281 27.44 -3.98 2.69
C ILE A 281 26.55 -2.77 2.41
N ALA A 282 26.17 -2.00 3.43
CA ALA A 282 25.34 -0.81 3.24
C ALA A 282 25.96 0.18 2.25
N ARG A 283 27.25 0.49 2.38
CA ARG A 283 27.97 1.38 1.47
C ARG A 283 28.01 0.84 0.04
N LYS A 284 28.19 -0.47 -0.14
CA LYS A 284 28.19 -1.13 -1.45
C LYS A 284 26.83 -0.99 -2.13
N LEU A 285 25.73 -1.26 -1.41
CA LEU A 285 24.38 -1.15 -1.94
C LEU A 285 24.03 0.31 -2.30
N ILE A 286 24.35 1.27 -1.41
CA ILE A 286 24.15 2.70 -1.65
C ILE A 286 24.96 3.19 -2.84
N ALA A 287 26.22 2.79 -2.95
CA ALA A 287 27.05 3.15 -4.11
C ALA A 287 26.46 2.61 -5.41
N THR A 288 25.87 1.42 -5.39
CA THR A 288 25.18 0.85 -6.55
C THR A 288 23.93 1.67 -6.93
N ILE A 289 23.14 2.13 -5.94
CA ILE A 289 22.01 3.04 -6.18
C ILE A 289 22.54 4.33 -6.84
N HIS A 290 23.52 4.99 -6.23
CA HIS A 290 24.04 6.27 -6.68
C HIS A 290 24.70 6.21 -8.06
N LYS A 291 25.13 5.04 -8.52
CA LYS A 291 25.61 4.85 -9.90
C LYS A 291 24.52 5.13 -10.93
N TYR A 292 23.24 4.93 -10.58
CA TYR A 292 22.12 5.03 -11.51
C TYR A 292 21.13 6.14 -11.16
N ASP A 293 21.04 6.54 -9.88
CA ASP A 293 20.17 7.62 -9.42
C ASP A 293 20.75 8.28 -8.15
N THR A 294 21.08 9.56 -8.25
CA THR A 294 21.52 10.41 -7.13
C THR A 294 20.43 11.41 -6.69
N SER A 295 19.26 11.36 -7.30
CA SER A 295 18.18 12.33 -7.06
C SER A 295 17.27 11.95 -5.89
N ARG A 296 17.32 10.70 -5.44
CA ARG A 296 16.48 10.17 -4.36
C ARG A 296 17.31 9.76 -3.16
N ALA A 297 16.72 9.92 -1.98
CA ALA A 297 17.30 9.53 -0.70
C ALA A 297 17.35 8.01 -0.53
N THR A 298 18.33 7.54 0.22
CA THR A 298 18.47 6.14 0.64
C THR A 298 17.96 5.94 2.07
N THR A 299 17.37 4.77 2.33
CA THR A 299 16.83 4.40 3.64
C THR A 299 16.95 2.90 3.90
N ALA A 300 16.68 2.49 5.13
CA ALA A 300 16.45 1.11 5.56
C ALA A 300 15.53 1.11 6.78
N ALA A 301 14.85 0.00 7.03
CA ALA A 301 13.97 -0.18 8.18
C ALA A 301 14.69 -0.93 9.31
N VAL A 302 14.85 -0.28 10.46
CA VAL A 302 15.65 -0.78 11.59
C VAL A 302 14.77 -1.05 12.80
N ASN A 303 14.82 -2.29 13.33
CA ASN A 303 14.14 -2.70 14.55
C ASN A 303 14.99 -2.49 15.81
N SER A 304 14.46 -2.86 17.00
CA SER A 304 15.05 -2.65 18.33
C SER A 304 16.24 -3.55 18.68
N PHE A 305 16.84 -4.28 17.74
CA PHE A 305 17.87 -5.29 17.98
C PHE A 305 17.39 -6.50 18.85
N TRP A 306 16.08 -6.79 18.86
CA TRP A 306 15.52 -7.93 19.59
C TRP A 306 16.12 -9.28 19.15
N ASP A 307 16.63 -9.35 17.95
CA ASP A 307 17.34 -10.46 17.31
C ASP A 307 18.85 -10.52 17.68
N ARG A 308 19.40 -9.48 18.31
CA ARG A 308 20.83 -9.31 18.63
C ARG A 308 20.99 -8.92 20.10
N ARG A 309 21.21 -9.90 20.99
CA ARG A 309 21.27 -9.71 22.44
C ARG A 309 22.47 -8.90 22.93
N ASP A 310 23.52 -8.81 22.14
CA ASP A 310 24.75 -8.07 22.37
C ASP A 310 24.67 -6.59 21.96
N PHE A 311 23.59 -6.21 21.24
CA PHE A 311 23.32 -4.84 20.81
C PHE A 311 22.20 -4.18 21.63
N SER A 312 22.27 -2.84 21.69
CA SER A 312 21.21 -2.01 22.26
C SER A 312 20.93 -0.80 21.37
N TRP A 313 19.71 -0.30 21.41
CA TRP A 313 19.31 0.88 20.63
C TRP A 313 20.20 2.09 20.92
N GLU A 314 20.43 2.35 22.20
CA GLU A 314 21.22 3.50 22.65
C GLU A 314 22.65 3.51 22.11
N LYS A 315 23.31 2.35 22.04
CA LYS A 315 24.72 2.25 21.64
C LYS A 315 24.89 2.05 20.14
N ASP A 316 24.00 1.28 19.53
CA ASP A 316 24.25 0.66 18.23
C ASP A 316 23.36 1.21 17.10
N SER A 317 22.26 1.94 17.42
CA SER A 317 21.38 2.51 16.39
C SER A 317 22.09 3.50 15.47
N GLU A 318 23.10 4.21 15.96
CA GLU A 318 23.89 5.12 15.12
C GLU A 318 24.61 4.38 14.00
N ARG A 319 25.18 3.21 14.26
CA ARG A 319 25.87 2.39 13.25
C ARG A 319 24.93 1.94 12.15
N ALA A 320 23.69 1.57 12.50
CA ALA A 320 22.69 1.16 11.54
C ALA A 320 22.21 2.30 10.62
N PHE A 321 22.26 3.55 11.09
CA PHE A 321 21.72 4.71 10.37
C PHE A 321 22.77 5.60 9.69
N ARG A 322 24.06 5.51 10.05
CA ARG A 322 25.09 6.49 9.67
C ARG A 322 25.31 6.66 8.17
N ASN A 323 24.98 5.64 7.38
CA ASN A 323 25.15 5.66 5.94
C ASN A 323 23.86 6.02 5.18
N LEU A 324 22.74 6.18 5.88
CA LEU A 324 21.42 6.43 5.29
C LEU A 324 21.09 7.92 5.29
N ASP A 325 20.44 8.40 4.25
CA ASP A 325 19.93 9.78 4.19
C ASP A 325 18.72 9.97 5.11
N VAL A 326 17.83 8.98 5.18
CA VAL A 326 16.63 9.00 6.01
C VAL A 326 16.53 7.70 6.83
N SER A 327 16.28 7.82 8.11
CA SER A 327 16.28 6.72 9.07
C SER A 327 14.88 6.15 9.28
N GLY A 328 14.67 4.88 8.95
CA GLY A 328 13.41 4.16 9.14
C GLY A 328 13.38 3.37 10.46
N TYR A 329 12.36 3.61 11.27
CA TYR A 329 12.20 3.04 12.61
C TYR A 329 11.06 2.01 12.61
N ASN A 330 11.38 0.71 12.73
CA ASN A 330 10.39 -0.32 12.95
C ASN A 330 9.99 -0.39 14.42
N TYR A 331 8.76 0.04 14.74
CA TYR A 331 8.15 -0.01 16.09
C TYR A 331 8.92 0.76 17.18
N GLN A 332 9.79 1.72 16.82
CA GLN A 332 10.67 2.44 17.75
C GLN A 332 10.30 3.93 17.93
N TRP A 333 9.02 4.29 17.82
CA TRP A 333 8.56 5.67 17.98
C TRP A 333 8.93 6.29 19.35
N LYS A 334 9.11 5.47 20.38
CA LYS A 334 9.50 5.93 21.74
C LYS A 334 10.94 6.47 21.81
N GLU A 335 11.74 6.20 20.80
CA GLU A 335 13.13 6.65 20.71
C GLU A 335 13.30 7.94 19.91
N TYR A 336 12.26 8.44 19.22
CA TYR A 336 12.37 9.61 18.33
C TYR A 336 12.95 10.85 19.02
N GLU A 337 12.41 11.27 20.17
CA GLU A 337 12.85 12.49 20.86
C GLU A 337 14.25 12.32 21.45
N LYS A 338 14.56 11.14 21.99
CA LYS A 338 15.89 10.82 22.51
C LYS A 338 16.95 10.82 21.40
N ASP A 339 16.63 10.20 20.28
CA ASP A 339 17.55 10.14 19.13
C ASP A 339 17.71 11.51 18.47
N HIS A 340 16.65 12.32 18.39
CA HIS A 340 16.78 13.69 17.92
C HIS A 340 17.68 14.54 18.82
N ALA A 341 17.58 14.38 20.13
CA ALA A 341 18.49 15.08 21.07
C ALA A 341 19.96 14.68 20.88
N ARG A 342 20.23 13.42 20.52
CA ARG A 342 21.59 12.90 20.25
C ARG A 342 22.09 13.24 18.84
N PHE A 343 21.18 13.22 17.86
CA PHE A 343 21.45 13.37 16.43
C PHE A 343 20.48 14.39 15.81
N PRO A 344 20.66 15.71 16.06
CA PRO A 344 19.69 16.74 15.65
C PRO A 344 19.46 16.84 14.13
N GLN A 345 20.40 16.36 13.32
CA GLN A 345 20.28 16.38 11.86
C GLN A 345 19.61 15.13 11.28
N ARG A 346 19.32 14.13 12.11
CA ARG A 346 18.71 12.88 11.66
C ARG A 346 17.26 13.10 11.24
N ILE A 347 16.95 12.72 10.02
CA ILE A 347 15.59 12.70 9.47
C ILE A 347 15.03 11.31 9.72
N MET A 348 13.86 11.24 10.35
CA MET A 348 13.28 9.97 10.81
C MET A 348 11.87 9.75 10.30
N TYR A 349 11.49 8.49 10.16
CA TYR A 349 10.09 8.09 9.94
C TYR A 349 9.81 6.74 10.58
N GLY A 350 8.55 6.47 10.92
CA GLY A 350 8.09 5.14 11.30
C GLY A 350 7.99 4.26 10.06
N SER A 351 8.96 3.39 9.83
CA SER A 351 8.93 2.46 8.70
C SER A 351 7.96 1.30 8.93
N GLU A 352 7.71 0.95 10.21
CA GLU A 352 6.63 0.08 10.64
C GLU A 352 6.09 0.51 12.01
N SER A 353 4.76 0.56 12.14
CA SER A 353 4.07 0.87 13.39
C SER A 353 2.87 -0.04 13.61
N VAL A 354 2.39 -0.14 14.86
CA VAL A 354 1.20 -0.92 15.20
C VAL A 354 -0.04 -0.02 15.35
N PRO A 355 -1.23 -0.48 14.92
CA PRO A 355 -2.44 0.35 14.96
C PRO A 355 -2.79 0.87 16.36
N LYS A 356 -2.58 0.06 17.41
CA LYS A 356 -2.92 0.42 18.79
C LYS A 356 -2.09 1.56 19.38
N GLU A 357 -0.92 1.86 18.80
CA GLU A 357 -0.03 2.96 19.21
C GLU A 357 -0.10 4.17 18.24
N ALA A 358 -1.05 4.13 17.29
CA ALA A 358 -1.12 5.12 16.21
C ALA A 358 -1.28 6.57 16.70
N ALA A 359 -2.05 6.81 17.78
CA ALA A 359 -2.24 8.17 18.28
C ALA A 359 -0.96 8.77 18.86
N GLN A 360 -0.28 8.02 19.73
CA GLN A 360 0.94 8.47 20.38
C GLN A 360 2.04 8.75 19.34
N ASN A 361 2.21 7.83 18.40
CA ASN A 361 3.16 7.97 17.31
C ASN A 361 2.80 9.18 16.42
N TRP A 362 1.55 9.28 15.96
CA TRP A 362 1.13 10.38 15.08
C TRP A 362 1.17 11.75 15.75
N ASN A 363 0.91 11.83 17.06
CA ASN A 363 1.02 13.08 17.82
C ASN A 363 2.46 13.63 17.84
N LEU A 364 3.47 12.77 17.89
CA LEU A 364 4.88 13.17 17.76
C LEU A 364 5.20 13.63 16.34
N ILE A 365 4.71 12.89 15.33
CA ILE A 365 4.94 13.20 13.91
C ILE A 365 4.30 14.53 13.51
N ASP A 366 3.06 14.79 13.92
CA ASP A 366 2.32 16.02 13.58
C ASP A 366 3.00 17.28 14.17
N LYS A 367 3.73 17.12 15.30
CA LYS A 367 4.41 18.22 16.02
C LYS A 367 5.85 18.50 15.58
N ASN A 368 6.58 17.50 15.10
CA ASN A 368 8.02 17.57 14.89
C ASN A 368 8.39 17.49 13.40
N SER A 369 9.15 18.46 12.89
CA SER A 369 9.58 18.51 11.48
C SER A 369 10.45 17.32 11.09
N TYR A 370 11.41 16.96 11.94
CA TYR A 370 12.35 15.85 11.72
C TYR A 370 11.69 14.46 11.63
N LEU A 371 10.41 14.34 12.01
CA LEU A 371 9.58 13.14 11.82
C LEU A 371 8.73 13.33 10.57
N ILE A 372 9.11 12.70 9.46
CA ILE A 372 8.47 12.96 8.17
C ILE A 372 7.19 12.16 7.92
N GLY A 373 6.93 11.09 8.70
CA GLY A 373 5.73 10.28 8.55
C GLY A 373 5.76 8.95 9.30
N ASP A 374 4.73 8.14 9.06
CA ASP A 374 4.54 6.81 9.65
C ASP A 374 3.94 5.86 8.63
N PHE A 375 4.36 4.60 8.67
CA PHE A 375 3.86 3.52 7.84
C PHE A 375 3.34 2.39 8.72
N VAL A 376 2.01 2.21 8.74
CA VAL A 376 1.39 1.14 9.54
C VAL A 376 1.72 -0.23 8.96
N TRP A 377 1.97 -1.20 9.83
CA TRP A 377 2.00 -2.61 9.50
C TRP A 377 0.61 -3.22 9.74
N THR A 378 -0.25 -3.38 8.69
CA THR A 378 -0.11 -3.02 7.28
C THR A 378 -1.29 -2.17 6.79
N ALA A 379 -1.23 -1.65 5.55
CA ALA A 379 -2.39 -0.97 4.96
C ALA A 379 -3.51 -1.97 4.61
N LEU A 380 -3.16 -3.10 3.99
CA LEU A 380 -4.09 -4.18 3.62
C LEU A 380 -3.69 -5.47 4.36
N ASP A 381 -4.68 -6.30 4.69
CA ASP A 381 -4.43 -7.69 5.07
C ASP A 381 -3.68 -8.41 3.94
N TYR A 382 -2.81 -9.35 4.28
CA TYR A 382 -1.98 -10.06 3.32
C TYR A 382 -1.91 -11.57 3.61
N LEU A 383 -1.63 -12.35 2.58
CA LEU A 383 -1.49 -13.81 2.70
C LEU A 383 -0.19 -14.20 3.42
N GLY A 384 -0.28 -15.25 4.23
CA GLY A 384 0.82 -15.73 5.07
C GLY A 384 0.86 -15.05 6.45
N GLU A 385 1.86 -15.35 7.26
CA GLU A 385 1.94 -14.98 8.69
C GLU A 385 0.59 -15.15 9.40
N ALA A 386 0.02 -16.34 9.19
CA ALA A 386 -1.36 -16.70 9.52
C ALA A 386 -1.75 -16.32 10.94
N GLY A 387 -2.78 -15.49 11.08
CA GLY A 387 -3.29 -15.01 12.36
C GLY A 387 -2.44 -13.97 13.07
N LEU A 388 -1.40 -13.40 12.44
CA LEU A 388 -0.77 -12.19 12.97
C LEU A 388 -1.85 -11.13 13.22
N ALA A 389 -1.78 -10.42 14.34
CA ALA A 389 -2.76 -9.42 14.76
C ALA A 389 -4.14 -9.95 15.20
N HIS A 390 -4.26 -11.23 15.53
CA HIS A 390 -5.48 -11.77 16.14
C HIS A 390 -5.76 -11.12 17.51
N THR A 391 -7.02 -11.19 17.94
CA THR A 391 -7.46 -10.85 19.29
C THR A 391 -8.27 -12.01 19.84
N LEU A 392 -7.91 -12.49 21.02
CA LEU A 392 -8.52 -13.65 21.67
C LEU A 392 -9.08 -13.29 23.05
N GLU A 393 -10.01 -14.10 23.51
CA GLU A 393 -10.44 -14.11 24.91
C GLU A 393 -9.80 -15.31 25.63
N LEU A 394 -8.85 -15.02 26.53
CA LEU A 394 -8.04 -16.01 27.21
C LEU A 394 -8.46 -16.15 28.69
N ALA A 395 -8.37 -17.35 29.22
CA ALA A 395 -8.48 -17.61 30.64
C ALA A 395 -7.21 -17.10 31.40
N PRO A 396 -7.29 -16.86 32.72
CA PRO A 396 -6.13 -16.49 33.49
C PRO A 396 -5.00 -17.52 33.36
N GLY A 397 -3.78 -17.03 33.07
CA GLY A 397 -2.60 -17.87 32.86
C GLY A 397 -2.39 -18.39 31.44
N GLU A 398 -3.37 -18.24 30.55
CA GLU A 398 -3.19 -18.53 29.12
C GLU A 398 -2.41 -17.40 28.42
N HIS A 399 -1.64 -17.75 27.39
CA HIS A 399 -0.90 -16.82 26.54
C HIS A 399 -1.24 -17.07 25.09
N SER A 400 -1.47 -16.01 24.32
CA SER A 400 -1.70 -16.15 22.89
C SER A 400 -0.39 -16.42 22.14
N PRO A 401 -0.41 -17.25 21.08
CA PRO A 401 0.73 -17.42 20.21
C PRO A 401 0.97 -16.16 19.37
N GLN A 402 2.16 -16.01 18.79
CA GLN A 402 2.40 -14.94 17.83
C GLN A 402 1.58 -15.11 16.55
N PHE A 403 1.49 -16.33 16.08
CA PHE A 403 0.72 -16.74 14.90
C PHE A 403 -0.34 -17.77 15.31
N MET A 404 -1.47 -17.75 14.59
CA MET A 404 -2.50 -18.76 14.76
C MET A 404 -2.21 -19.97 13.85
N GLY A 405 -2.59 -21.15 14.31
CA GLY A 405 -2.62 -22.32 13.45
C GLY A 405 -3.86 -22.34 12.55
N TRP A 406 -4.02 -23.47 11.84
CA TRP A 406 -5.25 -23.75 11.08
C TRP A 406 -6.51 -23.44 11.90
N PRO A 407 -7.55 -22.78 11.36
CA PRO A 407 -7.79 -22.49 9.93
C PRO A 407 -7.36 -21.09 9.45
N TRP A 408 -6.56 -20.34 10.19
CA TRP A 408 -6.08 -19.03 9.75
C TRP A 408 -5.14 -19.18 8.54
N TYR A 409 -5.21 -18.23 7.60
CA TYR A 409 -4.40 -18.26 6.38
C TYR A 409 -3.75 -16.91 6.02
N ASN A 410 -4.20 -15.80 6.64
CA ASN A 410 -3.67 -14.47 6.39
C ASN A 410 -3.28 -13.76 7.69
N ALA A 411 -2.50 -12.70 7.56
CA ALA A 411 -2.28 -11.71 8.59
C ALA A 411 -3.48 -10.76 8.66
N TRP A 412 -3.92 -10.44 9.87
CA TRP A 412 -5.10 -9.63 10.18
C TRP A 412 -4.76 -8.20 10.60
N CYS A 413 -3.55 -7.70 10.28
CA CYS A 413 -3.03 -6.41 10.72
C CYS A 413 -3.42 -5.22 9.82
N GLY A 414 -4.00 -5.49 8.63
CA GLY A 414 -4.39 -4.45 7.69
C GLY A 414 -5.42 -3.48 8.26
N ASP A 415 -5.31 -2.20 7.91
CA ASP A 415 -6.38 -1.23 8.11
C ASP A 415 -7.58 -1.53 7.21
N ILE A 416 -7.34 -2.26 6.12
CA ILE A 416 -8.30 -2.65 5.08
C ILE A 416 -8.23 -4.17 4.93
N ASP A 417 -9.37 -4.86 4.86
CA ASP A 417 -9.45 -6.29 4.64
C ASP A 417 -9.29 -6.70 3.17
N PHE A 418 -9.25 -8.02 2.88
CA PHE A 418 -9.13 -8.56 1.52
C PHE A 418 -10.24 -8.14 0.55
N CYS A 419 -11.41 -7.78 1.05
CA CYS A 419 -12.51 -7.28 0.24
C CYS A 419 -12.38 -5.79 -0.11
N GLY A 420 -11.44 -5.10 0.53
CA GLY A 420 -11.24 -3.65 0.42
C GLY A 420 -12.11 -2.85 1.39
N ASP A 421 -12.65 -3.49 2.43
CA ASP A 421 -13.44 -2.82 3.46
C ASP A 421 -12.57 -2.35 4.61
N LYS A 422 -12.89 -1.16 5.14
CA LYS A 422 -12.21 -0.59 6.31
C LYS A 422 -12.50 -1.42 7.55
N LYS A 423 -11.46 -1.69 8.34
CA LYS A 423 -11.58 -2.23 9.69
C LYS A 423 -11.66 -1.11 10.74
N PRO A 424 -12.05 -1.37 11.99
CA PRO A 424 -12.24 -0.33 13.01
C PRO A 424 -11.04 0.61 13.19
N GLN A 425 -9.82 0.08 13.19
CA GLN A 425 -8.59 0.88 13.31
C GLN A 425 -8.41 1.89 12.17
N SER A 426 -8.92 1.61 10.98
CA SER A 426 -8.89 2.53 9.85
C SER A 426 -9.79 3.75 10.08
N TYR A 427 -10.96 3.58 10.73
CA TYR A 427 -11.82 4.70 11.12
C TYR A 427 -11.21 5.55 12.24
N TYR A 428 -10.48 4.92 13.15
CA TYR A 428 -9.69 5.63 14.15
C TYR A 428 -8.57 6.45 13.50
N ARG A 429 -7.87 5.90 12.51
CA ARG A 429 -6.85 6.60 11.72
C ARG A 429 -7.41 7.81 10.97
N ASP A 430 -8.65 7.73 10.46
CA ASP A 430 -9.34 8.89 9.86
C ASP A 430 -9.44 10.08 10.84
N ILE A 431 -9.66 9.81 12.14
CA ILE A 431 -9.67 10.86 13.18
C ILE A 431 -8.27 11.46 13.33
N LEU A 432 -7.23 10.64 13.42
CA LEU A 432 -5.85 11.11 13.55
C LEU A 432 -5.44 11.98 12.36
N TRP A 433 -5.80 11.58 11.16
CA TRP A 433 -5.47 12.26 9.90
C TRP A 433 -6.42 13.40 9.53
N LYS A 434 -7.36 13.76 10.41
CA LYS A 434 -8.32 14.87 10.21
C LYS A 434 -9.24 14.66 8.99
N ARG A 435 -9.52 13.40 8.63
CA ARG A 435 -10.44 13.04 7.53
C ARG A 435 -11.89 12.86 7.99
N ARG A 436 -12.06 12.63 9.27
CA ARG A 436 -13.37 12.45 9.92
C ARG A 436 -13.35 13.16 11.26
N ASP A 437 -14.46 13.76 11.64
CA ASP A 437 -14.59 14.50 12.90
C ASP A 437 -14.94 13.60 14.09
N ILE A 438 -15.71 12.53 13.84
CA ILE A 438 -16.22 11.63 14.88
C ILE A 438 -16.47 10.23 14.30
N SER A 439 -16.21 9.19 15.08
CA SER A 439 -16.51 7.80 14.75
C SER A 439 -16.97 7.05 16.00
N LEU A 440 -17.74 5.97 15.80
CA LEU A 440 -18.22 5.06 16.84
C LEU A 440 -17.71 3.66 16.58
N ALA A 441 -17.28 2.97 17.65
CA ALA A 441 -17.04 1.55 17.64
C ALA A 441 -17.56 0.92 18.94
N VAL A 442 -17.99 -0.32 18.87
CA VAL A 442 -18.62 -1.03 19.99
C VAL A 442 -17.86 -2.31 20.26
N GLN A 443 -17.43 -2.47 21.51
CA GLN A 443 -16.77 -3.67 22.00
C GLN A 443 -17.78 -4.47 22.85
N PRO A 444 -18.04 -5.75 22.50
CA PRO A 444 -18.89 -6.60 23.30
C PRO A 444 -18.24 -6.93 24.64
N PRO A 445 -19.02 -7.36 25.66
CA PRO A 445 -18.45 -7.81 26.91
C PRO A 445 -17.57 -9.04 26.71
N VAL A 446 -16.43 -9.06 27.39
CA VAL A 446 -15.54 -10.23 27.43
C VAL A 446 -16.24 -11.33 28.24
N ALA A 447 -16.14 -12.58 27.79
CA ALA A 447 -16.73 -13.73 28.48
C ALA A 447 -16.28 -13.80 29.94
N LYS A 448 -17.21 -14.14 30.83
CA LYS A 448 -16.96 -14.18 32.29
C LYS A 448 -15.72 -15.03 32.64
N GLY A 449 -14.81 -14.42 33.39
CA GLY A 449 -13.57 -15.08 33.81
C GLY A 449 -12.47 -15.11 32.74
N LYS A 450 -12.66 -14.45 31.59
CA LYS A 450 -11.65 -14.26 30.57
C LYS A 450 -11.15 -12.82 30.51
N ARG A 451 -10.05 -12.61 29.81
CA ARG A 451 -9.53 -11.28 29.44
C ARG A 451 -9.37 -11.19 27.94
N GLU A 452 -9.52 -10.02 27.40
CA GLU A 452 -9.12 -9.74 26.02
C GLU A 452 -7.58 -9.76 25.94
N ASP A 453 -7.04 -10.48 24.97
CA ASP A 453 -5.62 -10.54 24.66
C ASP A 453 -5.40 -10.09 23.23
N ILE A 454 -4.85 -8.88 23.08
CA ILE A 454 -4.61 -8.26 21.78
C ILE A 454 -3.18 -8.57 21.36
N ASN A 455 -3.00 -9.29 20.26
CA ASN A 455 -1.69 -9.52 19.66
C ASN A 455 -0.92 -8.20 19.47
N TYR A 456 0.41 -8.26 19.42
CA TYR A 456 1.24 -7.03 19.32
C TYR A 456 0.82 -6.12 18.16
N TRP A 457 0.53 -6.67 17.00
CA TRP A 457 0.06 -5.96 15.80
C TRP A 457 -1.46 -5.79 15.73
N GLY A 458 -2.20 -6.28 16.71
CA GLY A 458 -3.64 -6.35 16.72
C GLY A 458 -4.35 -5.05 17.09
N TRP A 459 -5.66 -5.12 17.01
CA TRP A 459 -6.60 -4.09 17.44
C TRP A 459 -7.63 -4.70 18.40
N LYS A 460 -8.28 -3.87 19.21
CA LYS A 460 -9.37 -4.27 20.11
C LYS A 460 -10.47 -5.03 19.35
N ASN A 461 -11.15 -5.94 20.02
CA ASN A 461 -12.30 -6.65 19.46
C ASN A 461 -13.54 -5.75 19.41
N GLU A 462 -13.51 -4.74 18.55
CA GLU A 462 -14.60 -3.77 18.38
C GLU A 462 -15.17 -3.77 16.97
N PHE A 463 -16.40 -3.30 16.85
CA PHE A 463 -17.20 -3.36 15.63
C PHE A 463 -17.91 -2.03 15.37
N LEU A 464 -18.09 -1.68 14.11
CA LEU A 464 -18.97 -0.59 13.69
C LEU A 464 -20.40 -1.12 13.55
N SER A 465 -20.95 -1.63 14.65
CA SER A 465 -22.25 -2.31 14.70
C SER A 465 -22.98 -2.00 15.99
N TRP A 466 -24.31 -1.89 15.91
CA TRP A 466 -25.23 -1.91 17.04
C TRP A 466 -26.22 -3.09 16.90
N ASN A 467 -25.76 -4.22 16.34
CA ASN A 467 -26.48 -5.49 16.25
C ASN A 467 -25.85 -6.49 17.25
N TRP A 468 -26.51 -6.72 18.38
CA TRP A 468 -26.01 -7.59 19.44
C TRP A 468 -27.15 -8.47 20.00
N LYS A 469 -27.86 -9.14 19.08
CA LYS A 469 -28.95 -10.06 19.45
C LYS A 469 -28.46 -11.11 20.45
N GLY A 470 -29.18 -11.23 21.59
CA GLY A 470 -28.84 -12.14 22.69
C GLY A 470 -27.95 -11.49 23.76
N TYR A 471 -27.61 -10.22 23.61
CA TYR A 471 -26.87 -9.43 24.62
C TYR A 471 -27.76 -8.35 25.27
N GLU A 472 -29.09 -8.46 25.14
CA GLU A 472 -30.01 -7.47 25.69
C GLU A 472 -29.79 -7.29 27.20
N GLY A 473 -29.48 -6.06 27.63
CA GLY A 473 -29.13 -5.70 28.99
C GLY A 473 -27.65 -5.88 29.38
N GLU A 474 -26.87 -6.62 28.61
CA GLU A 474 -25.43 -6.73 28.84
C GLU A 474 -24.69 -5.41 28.54
N THR A 475 -23.65 -5.11 29.29
CA THR A 475 -22.91 -3.86 29.16
C THR A 475 -21.91 -3.94 28.01
N MET A 476 -22.13 -3.12 26.99
CA MET A 476 -21.18 -2.88 25.89
C MET A 476 -20.24 -1.73 26.23
N VAL A 477 -18.99 -1.77 25.76
CA VAL A 477 -18.10 -0.62 25.78
C VAL A 477 -18.20 0.10 24.44
N VAL A 478 -18.68 1.34 24.47
CA VAL A 478 -18.81 2.19 23.28
C VAL A 478 -17.65 3.18 23.26
N HIS A 479 -16.79 3.07 22.27
CA HIS A 479 -15.72 4.02 22.01
C HIS A 479 -16.19 5.09 21.03
N VAL A 480 -16.11 6.34 21.45
CA VAL A 480 -16.28 7.52 20.60
C VAL A 480 -14.92 8.08 20.30
N TYR A 481 -14.51 8.02 19.05
CA TYR A 481 -13.26 8.59 18.56
C TYR A 481 -13.51 9.98 18.01
N SER A 482 -12.82 10.99 18.55
CA SER A 482 -13.06 12.39 18.16
C SER A 482 -11.87 13.28 18.49
N ARG A 483 -11.73 14.36 17.71
CA ARG A 483 -10.82 15.49 18.02
C ARG A 483 -11.51 16.62 18.79
N SER A 484 -12.81 16.53 18.99
CA SER A 484 -13.55 17.47 19.85
C SER A 484 -13.17 17.27 21.32
N PRO A 485 -13.08 18.32 22.16
CA PRO A 485 -12.76 18.15 23.57
C PRO A 485 -13.83 17.40 24.37
N LYS A 486 -15.08 17.39 23.87
CA LYS A 486 -16.21 16.71 24.54
C LYS A 486 -17.16 16.08 23.52
N VAL A 487 -17.81 15.00 23.95
CA VAL A 487 -18.82 14.28 23.17
C VAL A 487 -20.02 13.91 24.04
N ARG A 488 -21.19 13.81 23.40
CA ARG A 488 -22.41 13.24 23.97
C ARG A 488 -22.74 11.94 23.29
N LEU A 489 -23.31 11.01 24.07
CA LEU A 489 -23.83 9.74 23.56
C LEU A 489 -25.31 9.64 23.84
N TYR A 490 -26.10 9.25 22.84
CA TYR A 490 -27.53 9.03 22.89
C TYR A 490 -27.86 7.60 22.46
N LEU A 491 -28.89 7.01 23.12
CA LEU A 491 -29.53 5.78 22.69
C LEU A 491 -31.03 6.04 22.57
N ASN A 492 -31.60 5.80 21.39
CA ASN A 492 -33.00 6.03 21.09
C ASN A 492 -33.46 7.45 21.49
N ASN A 493 -32.67 8.47 21.15
CA ASN A 493 -32.85 9.89 21.51
C ASN A 493 -32.74 10.21 23.01
N ARG A 494 -32.50 9.23 23.88
CA ARG A 494 -32.23 9.43 25.31
C ARG A 494 -30.74 9.73 25.50
N LEU A 495 -30.42 10.85 26.15
CA LEU A 495 -29.06 11.18 26.53
C LEU A 495 -28.53 10.16 27.55
N LEU A 496 -27.47 9.46 27.22
CA LEU A 496 -26.76 8.53 28.11
C LEU A 496 -25.70 9.24 28.95
N GLY A 497 -25.05 10.26 28.37
CA GLY A 497 -24.06 11.05 29.08
C GLY A 497 -23.24 11.95 28.19
N GLU A 498 -22.40 12.76 28.85
CA GLU A 498 -21.40 13.63 28.24
C GLU A 498 -20.02 13.28 28.85
N LYS A 499 -19.00 13.15 28.00
CA LYS A 499 -17.63 12.85 28.45
C LYS A 499 -16.61 13.74 27.73
N GLU A 500 -15.55 14.05 28.44
CA GLU A 500 -14.34 14.60 27.86
C GLU A 500 -13.61 13.55 27.03
N VAL A 501 -13.06 13.96 25.90
CA VAL A 501 -12.23 13.13 25.04
C VAL A 501 -10.80 13.22 25.54
N ASN A 502 -10.16 12.08 25.77
CA ASN A 502 -8.72 12.05 26.00
C ASN A 502 -8.01 12.43 24.70
N LEU A 503 -7.39 13.61 24.63
CA LEU A 503 -6.75 14.13 23.42
C LEU A 503 -5.41 13.46 23.09
N ASP A 504 -4.83 12.68 24.00
CA ASP A 504 -3.66 11.86 23.69
C ASP A 504 -4.03 10.61 22.88
N THR A 505 -5.24 10.12 23.08
CA THR A 505 -5.78 8.93 22.39
C THR A 505 -7.01 9.23 21.54
N TYR A 506 -7.51 10.45 21.52
CA TYR A 506 -8.73 10.88 20.83
C TYR A 506 -9.95 10.02 21.12
N THR A 507 -10.07 9.49 22.35
CA THR A 507 -11.09 8.51 22.74
C THR A 507 -11.87 8.96 23.96
N ALA A 508 -13.20 8.79 23.90
CA ALA A 508 -14.09 8.77 25.07
C ALA A 508 -14.83 7.44 25.09
N SER A 509 -14.83 6.74 26.24
CA SER A 509 -15.44 5.41 26.36
C SER A 509 -16.68 5.47 27.28
N PHE A 510 -17.77 4.83 26.85
CA PHE A 510 -19.01 4.73 27.60
C PHE A 510 -19.37 3.26 27.85
N GLU A 511 -19.85 2.96 29.03
CA GLU A 511 -20.48 1.68 29.35
C GLU A 511 -21.97 1.82 29.10
N VAL A 512 -22.54 1.01 28.21
CA VAL A 512 -23.90 1.14 27.73
C VAL A 512 -24.59 -0.22 27.78
N PRO A 513 -25.63 -0.42 28.60
CA PRO A 513 -26.47 -1.61 28.52
C PRO A 513 -27.08 -1.69 27.11
N TYR A 514 -26.91 -2.85 26.45
CA TYR A 514 -27.45 -3.03 25.12
C TYR A 514 -28.96 -3.03 25.08
N GLU A 515 -29.51 -2.17 24.24
CA GLU A 515 -30.90 -2.06 23.87
C GLU A 515 -30.97 -1.83 22.36
N PRO A 516 -31.76 -2.59 21.59
CA PRO A 516 -31.91 -2.36 20.16
C PRO A 516 -32.38 -0.93 19.85
N GLY A 517 -31.87 -0.37 18.74
CA GLY A 517 -32.26 0.97 18.29
C GLY A 517 -31.15 1.76 17.65
N GLN A 518 -31.10 3.06 17.92
CA GLN A 518 -30.12 4.00 17.35
C GLN A 518 -29.16 4.49 18.42
N LEU A 519 -27.88 4.15 18.27
CA LEU A 519 -26.79 4.69 19.08
C LEU A 519 -26.15 5.86 18.32
N LYS A 520 -26.16 7.07 18.90
CA LYS A 520 -25.68 8.29 18.25
C LYS A 520 -24.67 9.02 19.14
N ALA A 521 -23.51 9.33 18.58
CA ALA A 521 -22.52 10.19 19.23
C ALA A 521 -22.44 11.54 18.53
N VAL A 522 -22.23 12.60 19.32
CA VAL A 522 -22.23 13.99 18.85
C VAL A 522 -21.04 14.74 19.44
N ASN A 523 -20.32 15.49 18.61
CA ASN A 523 -19.27 16.40 19.03
C ASN A 523 -19.84 17.68 19.65
N LEU A 524 -19.17 18.22 20.66
CA LEU A 524 -19.55 19.47 21.31
C LEU A 524 -18.51 20.58 21.08
N LYS A 525 -19.00 21.78 20.75
CA LYS A 525 -18.24 23.03 20.84
C LYS A 525 -18.88 23.90 21.92
N GLY A 526 -18.28 23.91 23.13
CA GLY A 526 -18.96 24.40 24.33
C GLY A 526 -20.20 23.55 24.63
N LYS A 527 -21.38 24.15 24.67
CA LYS A 527 -22.65 23.45 24.85
C LYS A 527 -23.36 23.07 23.54
N LYS A 528 -22.87 23.57 22.41
CA LYS A 528 -23.50 23.38 21.10
C LYS A 528 -23.05 22.07 20.46
N GLU A 529 -24.02 21.28 20.03
CA GLU A 529 -23.80 20.09 19.19
C GLU A 529 -23.38 20.49 17.78
N THR A 530 -22.42 19.74 17.21
CA THR A 530 -21.87 19.98 15.89
C THR A 530 -22.01 18.75 15.00
N THR A 531 -20.92 18.03 14.71
CA THR A 531 -20.95 16.82 13.89
C THR A 531 -21.40 15.60 14.69
N SER A 532 -22.05 14.65 14.04
CA SER A 532 -22.53 13.41 14.66
C SER A 532 -22.25 12.19 13.78
N THR A 533 -22.28 11.03 14.41
CA THR A 533 -22.25 9.71 13.76
C THR A 533 -23.19 8.77 14.49
N GLU A 534 -23.68 7.74 13.80
CA GLU A 534 -24.64 6.80 14.38
C GLU A 534 -24.43 5.37 13.92
N LEU A 535 -24.85 4.44 14.77
CA LEU A 535 -25.01 3.02 14.47
C LEU A 535 -26.46 2.63 14.79
N CYS A 536 -27.06 1.80 13.95
CA CYS A 536 -28.44 1.38 14.15
C CYS A 536 -28.53 -0.14 14.16
N THR A 537 -29.40 -0.68 15.01
CA THR A 537 -29.83 -2.07 14.89
C THR A 537 -30.58 -2.24 13.57
N THR A 538 -30.23 -3.27 12.82
CA THR A 538 -30.83 -3.61 11.54
C THR A 538 -31.82 -4.75 11.65
N GLY A 539 -32.63 -4.94 10.62
CA GLY A 539 -33.59 -6.05 10.55
C GLY A 539 -32.95 -7.38 10.14
N ILE A 540 -33.80 -8.32 9.76
CA ILE A 540 -33.38 -9.61 9.19
C ILE A 540 -32.97 -9.43 7.71
N PRO A 541 -32.16 -10.35 7.13
CA PRO A 541 -31.86 -10.37 5.72
C PRO A 541 -33.10 -10.32 4.83
N ALA A 542 -33.12 -9.40 3.86
CA ALA A 542 -34.24 -9.18 2.97
C ALA A 542 -33.84 -9.06 1.50
N MET A 543 -32.62 -8.62 1.21
CA MET A 543 -32.15 -8.45 -0.17
C MET A 543 -30.63 -8.56 -0.29
N ILE A 544 -30.18 -8.83 -1.52
CA ILE A 544 -28.78 -8.82 -1.93
C ILE A 544 -28.55 -7.57 -2.77
N ARG A 545 -27.53 -6.77 -2.43
CA ARG A 545 -27.06 -5.65 -3.28
C ARG A 545 -25.74 -6.02 -3.92
N LEU A 546 -25.62 -5.78 -5.22
CA LEU A 546 -24.39 -5.92 -5.99
C LEU A 546 -23.88 -4.55 -6.40
N THR A 547 -22.59 -4.29 -6.17
CA THR A 547 -21.94 -3.04 -6.56
C THR A 547 -20.59 -3.38 -7.21
N ALA A 548 -20.47 -3.10 -8.51
CA ALA A 548 -19.21 -3.23 -9.24
C ALA A 548 -18.39 -1.95 -9.09
N ASP A 549 -17.08 -2.09 -8.90
CA ASP A 549 -16.17 -0.95 -8.96
C ASP A 549 -16.08 -0.40 -10.40
N HIS A 550 -16.03 -1.29 -11.40
CA HIS A 550 -16.08 -0.97 -12.83
C HIS A 550 -17.18 -1.77 -13.53
N THR A 551 -18.13 -1.08 -14.15
CA THR A 551 -19.19 -1.69 -14.98
C THR A 551 -18.81 -1.77 -16.44
N LYS A 552 -17.68 -1.17 -16.85
CA LYS A 552 -17.07 -1.24 -18.18
C LYS A 552 -15.61 -1.60 -18.04
N ILE A 553 -15.20 -2.69 -18.67
CA ILE A 553 -13.84 -3.22 -18.61
C ILE A 553 -13.34 -3.57 -20.02
N LYS A 554 -12.03 -3.50 -20.23
CA LYS A 554 -11.41 -3.86 -21.51
C LYS A 554 -11.54 -5.35 -21.77
N ALA A 555 -11.81 -5.75 -23.00
CA ALA A 555 -11.86 -7.15 -23.43
C ALA A 555 -10.46 -7.76 -23.52
N ASP A 556 -9.70 -7.69 -22.41
CA ASP A 556 -8.38 -8.31 -22.24
C ASP A 556 -8.29 -8.94 -20.84
N LYS A 557 -7.35 -9.85 -20.65
CA LYS A 557 -7.21 -10.57 -19.37
C LYS A 557 -6.52 -9.75 -18.26
N ASN A 558 -6.14 -8.51 -18.53
CA ASN A 558 -5.47 -7.61 -17.59
C ASN A 558 -6.44 -6.63 -16.91
N ASP A 559 -7.71 -6.62 -17.36
CA ASP A 559 -8.76 -5.84 -16.71
C ASP A 559 -9.70 -6.74 -15.89
N LEU A 560 -10.29 -6.18 -14.84
CA LEU A 560 -11.14 -6.86 -13.88
C LEU A 560 -12.29 -5.95 -13.43
N SER A 561 -13.38 -6.57 -13.00
CA SER A 561 -14.41 -5.91 -12.20
C SER A 561 -14.55 -6.59 -10.85
N TYR A 562 -14.45 -5.82 -9.78
CA TYR A 562 -14.66 -6.29 -8.40
C TYR A 562 -16.08 -5.98 -7.98
N VAL A 563 -16.89 -7.02 -7.85
CA VAL A 563 -18.30 -6.89 -7.48
C VAL A 563 -18.47 -7.20 -5.99
N LYS A 564 -18.77 -6.16 -5.22
CA LYS A 564 -19.13 -6.29 -3.79
C LYS A 564 -20.54 -6.85 -3.69
N VAL A 565 -20.73 -7.82 -2.81
CA VAL A 565 -22.01 -8.42 -2.45
C VAL A 565 -22.33 -8.02 -1.02
N GLU A 566 -23.48 -7.40 -0.78
CA GLU A 566 -23.92 -6.96 0.53
C GLU A 566 -25.30 -7.52 0.86
N ILE A 567 -25.48 -8.00 2.08
CA ILE A 567 -26.78 -8.45 2.61
C ILE A 567 -27.44 -7.31 3.37
N LEU A 568 -28.60 -6.92 2.94
CA LEU A 568 -29.33 -5.78 3.48
C LEU A 568 -30.67 -6.22 4.09
N ASP A 569 -31.14 -5.42 5.05
CA ASP A 569 -32.50 -5.53 5.57
C ASP A 569 -33.53 -4.86 4.65
N LYS A 570 -34.81 -4.91 5.04
CA LYS A 570 -35.92 -4.29 4.28
C LYS A 570 -35.81 -2.76 4.15
N ASN A 571 -34.96 -2.11 4.97
CA ASN A 571 -34.70 -0.67 4.92
C ASN A 571 -33.39 -0.34 4.20
N GLU A 572 -32.87 -1.28 3.41
CA GLU A 572 -31.62 -1.18 2.65
C GLU A 572 -30.38 -0.93 3.52
N LYS A 573 -30.40 -1.28 4.80
CA LYS A 573 -29.26 -1.19 5.70
C LYS A 573 -28.46 -2.48 5.68
N LEU A 574 -27.13 -2.36 5.58
CA LEU A 574 -26.21 -3.49 5.69
C LEU A 574 -26.37 -4.16 7.06
N ILE A 575 -26.48 -5.48 7.06
CA ILE A 575 -26.55 -6.29 8.29
C ILE A 575 -25.12 -6.74 8.67
N PRO A 576 -24.50 -6.11 9.68
CA PRO A 576 -23.06 -6.26 9.95
C PRO A 576 -22.71 -7.52 10.74
N ASP A 577 -23.68 -8.33 11.13
CA ASP A 577 -23.51 -9.55 11.92
C ASP A 577 -23.99 -10.82 11.21
N CYS A 578 -24.35 -10.73 9.92
CA CYS A 578 -24.85 -11.89 9.20
C CYS A 578 -23.75 -12.63 8.41
N SER A 579 -23.89 -13.96 8.37
CA SER A 579 -23.07 -14.88 7.57
C SER A 579 -24.00 -15.75 6.74
N VAL A 580 -24.20 -15.39 5.47
CA VAL A 580 -25.14 -16.01 4.54
C VAL A 580 -24.37 -16.78 3.47
N PRO A 581 -24.63 -18.09 3.25
CA PRO A 581 -24.10 -18.82 2.11
C PRO A 581 -24.64 -18.24 0.79
N LEU A 582 -23.76 -18.08 -0.19
CA LEU A 582 -24.06 -17.52 -1.50
C LEU A 582 -23.83 -18.56 -2.59
N GLU A 583 -24.57 -18.45 -3.70
CA GLU A 583 -24.22 -19.09 -4.96
C GLU A 583 -24.06 -18.00 -6.03
N ILE A 584 -22.88 -18.02 -6.69
CA ILE A 584 -22.50 -17.02 -7.69
C ILE A 584 -22.45 -17.70 -9.06
N LYS A 585 -23.08 -17.08 -10.07
CA LYS A 585 -23.05 -17.53 -11.46
C LYS A 585 -22.64 -16.37 -12.37
N SER A 586 -21.96 -16.68 -13.45
CA SER A 586 -21.65 -15.71 -14.50
C SER A 586 -21.98 -16.29 -15.87
N ALA A 587 -22.42 -15.42 -16.79
CA ALA A 587 -22.69 -15.77 -18.17
C ALA A 587 -22.23 -14.64 -19.09
N GLY A 588 -21.89 -14.97 -20.36
CA GLY A 588 -21.48 -14.00 -21.36
C GLY A 588 -19.99 -13.99 -21.66
N LYS A 589 -19.40 -12.81 -21.85
CA LYS A 589 -18.03 -12.62 -22.38
C LYS A 589 -16.95 -12.56 -21.28
N GLY A 590 -17.10 -13.34 -20.23
CA GLY A 590 -16.15 -13.49 -19.14
C GLY A 590 -16.67 -14.40 -18.04
N SER A 591 -15.92 -14.50 -16.94
CA SER A 591 -16.25 -15.37 -15.82
C SER A 591 -15.76 -14.82 -14.48
N VAL A 592 -16.32 -15.32 -13.38
CA VAL A 592 -15.79 -15.10 -12.03
C VAL A 592 -14.56 -15.96 -11.86
N ILE A 593 -13.42 -15.34 -11.57
CA ILE A 593 -12.13 -16.02 -11.37
C ILE A 593 -11.78 -16.23 -9.90
N ALA A 594 -12.37 -15.44 -9.01
CA ALA A 594 -12.25 -15.61 -7.58
C ALA A 594 -13.48 -15.06 -6.85
N ALA A 595 -13.84 -15.65 -5.74
CA ALA A 595 -14.87 -15.17 -4.83
C ALA A 595 -14.49 -15.51 -3.38
N GLY A 596 -14.87 -14.65 -2.44
CA GLY A 596 -14.54 -14.83 -1.04
C GLY A 596 -15.11 -13.71 -0.17
N ASN A 597 -14.58 -13.61 1.03
CA ASN A 597 -14.94 -12.57 2.00
C ASN A 597 -13.71 -12.08 2.76
N GLY A 598 -13.90 -11.14 3.69
CA GLY A 598 -12.81 -10.57 4.48
C GLY A 598 -12.47 -11.34 5.77
N SER A 599 -12.93 -12.58 5.98
CA SER A 599 -12.56 -13.40 7.14
C SER A 599 -11.16 -13.95 7.00
N ALA A 600 -10.40 -13.97 8.09
CA ALA A 600 -9.04 -14.49 8.11
C ALA A 600 -8.95 -16.01 8.28
N ASP A 601 -10.08 -16.67 8.54
CA ASP A 601 -10.19 -18.09 8.87
C ASP A 601 -11.20 -18.86 8.01
N ASP A 602 -11.75 -18.25 6.98
CA ASP A 602 -12.63 -18.94 6.03
C ASP A 602 -11.82 -19.68 4.96
N MET A 603 -11.58 -20.94 5.20
CA MET A 603 -10.75 -21.82 4.37
C MET A 603 -11.41 -22.32 3.08
N ARG A 604 -12.52 -21.73 2.65
CA ARG A 604 -13.07 -22.03 1.32
C ARG A 604 -12.11 -21.59 0.25
N SER A 605 -11.98 -22.42 -0.80
CA SER A 605 -11.18 -22.05 -1.95
C SER A 605 -11.69 -20.74 -2.56
N PHE A 606 -10.83 -19.79 -2.81
CA PHE A 606 -11.16 -18.54 -3.51
C PHE A 606 -11.66 -18.76 -4.95
N ARG A 607 -11.48 -19.95 -5.50
CA ARG A 607 -12.05 -20.37 -6.79
C ARG A 607 -13.45 -20.98 -6.66
N SER A 608 -13.94 -21.17 -5.42
CA SER A 608 -15.31 -21.64 -5.19
C SER A 608 -16.29 -20.50 -5.46
N LEU A 609 -17.30 -20.76 -6.27
CA LEU A 609 -18.41 -19.84 -6.52
C LEU A 609 -19.52 -19.94 -5.45
N LYS A 610 -19.21 -20.55 -4.31
CA LYS A 610 -20.11 -20.72 -3.16
C LYS A 610 -19.48 -20.15 -1.88
N PRO A 611 -19.11 -18.87 -1.84
CA PRO A 611 -18.64 -18.25 -0.61
C PRO A 611 -19.78 -18.09 0.40
N LYS A 612 -19.47 -17.71 1.63
CA LYS A 612 -20.43 -17.10 2.57
C LYS A 612 -20.08 -15.61 2.75
N THR A 613 -21.02 -14.83 3.23
CA THR A 613 -20.69 -13.47 3.67
C THR A 613 -19.96 -13.49 5.01
N PHE A 614 -19.10 -12.53 5.21
CA PHE A 614 -18.49 -12.17 6.49
C PHE A 614 -18.89 -10.74 6.83
N ARG A 615 -19.52 -10.54 7.99
CA ARG A 615 -20.07 -9.24 8.37
C ARG A 615 -21.03 -8.68 7.30
N GLY A 616 -21.86 -9.55 6.73
CA GLY A 616 -22.83 -9.19 5.70
C GLY A 616 -22.25 -8.95 4.31
N LYS A 617 -20.97 -9.20 4.08
CA LYS A 617 -20.28 -8.85 2.84
C LYS A 617 -19.52 -10.04 2.25
N ALA A 618 -19.41 -10.02 0.91
CA ALA A 618 -18.53 -10.87 0.13
C ALA A 618 -18.08 -10.10 -1.12
N ILE A 619 -17.14 -10.67 -1.88
CA ILE A 619 -16.67 -10.10 -3.13
C ILE A 619 -16.54 -11.18 -4.19
N ALA A 620 -16.87 -10.82 -5.45
CA ALA A 620 -16.59 -11.62 -6.63
C ALA A 620 -15.69 -10.83 -7.58
N ILE A 621 -14.69 -11.49 -8.14
CA ILE A 621 -13.75 -10.88 -9.10
C ILE A 621 -14.06 -11.45 -10.47
N VAL A 622 -14.52 -10.57 -11.37
CA VAL A 622 -14.92 -10.91 -12.73
C VAL A 622 -13.81 -10.53 -13.69
N GLN A 623 -13.38 -11.49 -14.51
CA GLN A 623 -12.41 -11.29 -15.59
C GLN A 623 -13.08 -11.46 -16.94
N PRO A 624 -12.89 -10.54 -17.89
CA PRO A 624 -13.36 -10.68 -19.25
C PRO A 624 -12.56 -11.75 -20.00
N ASN A 625 -13.16 -12.32 -21.04
CA ASN A 625 -12.38 -12.97 -22.08
C ASN A 625 -11.85 -11.92 -23.07
N THR A 626 -11.41 -12.33 -24.26
CA THR A 626 -10.88 -11.41 -25.29
C THR A 626 -11.95 -10.89 -26.25
N GLU A 627 -13.25 -11.01 -25.88
CA GLU A 627 -14.37 -10.64 -26.74
C GLU A 627 -15.18 -9.49 -26.14
N LYS A 628 -15.57 -8.54 -26.99
CA LYS A 628 -16.50 -7.47 -26.63
C LYS A 628 -17.92 -8.01 -26.43
N GLY A 629 -18.67 -7.41 -25.51
CA GLY A 629 -20.04 -7.78 -25.21
C GLY A 629 -20.40 -7.50 -23.74
N THR A 630 -21.12 -8.42 -23.11
CA THR A 630 -21.56 -8.28 -21.72
C THR A 630 -21.26 -9.52 -20.90
N ILE A 631 -21.06 -9.32 -19.62
CA ILE A 631 -20.97 -10.35 -18.60
C ILE A 631 -22.09 -10.08 -17.60
N THR A 632 -22.97 -11.05 -17.41
CA THR A 632 -23.99 -10.99 -16.35
C THR A 632 -23.51 -11.81 -15.16
N LEU A 633 -23.37 -11.16 -14.02
CA LEU A 633 -23.12 -11.81 -12.73
C LEU A 633 -24.44 -11.92 -11.98
N THR A 634 -24.77 -13.10 -11.51
CA THR A 634 -25.96 -13.39 -10.71
C THR A 634 -25.55 -13.97 -9.37
N VAL A 635 -26.15 -13.48 -8.29
CA VAL A 635 -25.93 -13.95 -6.92
C VAL A 635 -27.25 -14.32 -6.28
N SER A 636 -27.33 -15.52 -5.74
CA SER A 636 -28.48 -16.03 -5.00
C SER A 636 -28.09 -16.50 -3.60
N ALA A 637 -29.07 -16.47 -2.70
CA ALA A 637 -28.97 -17.04 -1.36
C ALA A 637 -30.35 -17.57 -0.94
N GLU A 638 -30.36 -18.59 -0.09
CA GLU A 638 -31.62 -19.17 0.39
C GLU A 638 -32.50 -18.13 1.11
N GLY A 639 -33.77 -18.06 0.72
CA GLY A 639 -34.74 -17.13 1.32
C GLY A 639 -34.60 -15.66 0.90
N LEU A 640 -33.68 -15.32 -0.02
CA LEU A 640 -33.51 -13.96 -0.53
C LEU A 640 -33.80 -13.88 -2.04
N PRO A 641 -34.34 -12.76 -2.54
CA PRO A 641 -34.42 -12.51 -3.98
C PRO A 641 -33.04 -12.55 -4.64
N GLU A 642 -32.97 -13.18 -5.81
CA GLU A 642 -31.77 -13.17 -6.63
C GLU A 642 -31.42 -11.75 -7.09
N ALA A 643 -30.13 -11.42 -7.11
CA ALA A 643 -29.61 -10.16 -7.62
C ALA A 643 -28.69 -10.39 -8.81
N ALA A 644 -28.76 -9.49 -9.81
CA ALA A 644 -27.91 -9.54 -10.98
C ALA A 644 -27.32 -8.18 -11.32
N ILE A 645 -26.11 -8.19 -11.89
CA ILE A 645 -25.44 -6.99 -12.41
C ILE A 645 -24.81 -7.32 -13.77
N VAL A 646 -24.82 -6.33 -14.67
CA VAL A 646 -24.24 -6.45 -16.00
C VAL A 646 -22.96 -5.61 -16.10
N ILE A 647 -21.90 -6.21 -16.62
CA ILE A 647 -20.61 -5.59 -16.89
C ILE A 647 -20.39 -5.63 -18.39
N GLU A 648 -20.13 -4.47 -19.00
CA GLU A 648 -19.84 -4.33 -20.43
C GLU A 648 -18.33 -4.57 -20.68
N THR A 649 -18.00 -5.32 -21.73
CA THR A 649 -16.62 -5.50 -22.22
C THR A 649 -16.47 -4.80 -23.58
N TYR A 650 -15.43 -3.94 -23.73
CA TYR A 650 -15.21 -3.12 -24.93
C TYR A 650 -13.83 -3.30 -25.59
#